data_d71ee03bbb29c70bdbaba59de9bcd2e8
#
_entry.id   d71ee03bbb29c70bdbaba59de9bcd2e8
#
_cell.length_a   1.000
_cell.length_b   1.000
_cell.length_c   1.000
_cell.angle_alpha   90.00
_cell.angle_beta   90.00
_cell.angle_gamma   90.00
#
_symmetry.space_group_name_H-M   'P 1'
#
loop_
_entity.id
_entity.type
_entity.pdbx_description
1 polymer ?
#
loop_
_entity_poly.entity_id
_entity_poly.type
_entity_poly.pdbx_seq_one_letter_code
_entity_poly.pdbx_strand_id
1 'polypeptide(L)'
;MKHILPLLILHSTFVIAASPAPIDYDQQIRPFIKDNCIACHNKTTTKGGLNMETPVLMAKGGETDKGIIPGKGADSIMYQAAAHTWDSEMPPKGNKVGAVTLKPEQLALFKEWIDQGAKASAKKEVIIAWQPLPVGLQPIYAIAVTPQGDYAAAARANQISIYHLPTQSLVTKLTDEPLLKSGLYKQPGVAHRDLVQSIAFSPDGTRLATGSFREVKLWKHNAPAASASAPSTKFTATQEADNTIKLTETAGSKLIAHIKTDLVTEQTLTQRSLAAVRATLEVTYQNEAIKKADTDATEQTNRLKKANELAELAKKALEDKKKDIKPKEDAKAATEKTAKEIADQVAMASTGKPDEVLAKKHADAQATAAKAVTELAQVQAAIKRAEAAITVASADPKKTAEQTELAKKALEDKKKDIKPKEDAKAATEKTAKEIAAQIAMLPKGKPDEALIKKNTEAQEKVTKAISDLKLAQEASTRAEAAITDTANEIKLVTENEKKAKQTVADAKARLEVVKKESEKANADRDLIAKTLTTGLKKAKALQFSANGLELIAEQESGPPLAWSTVNGKPIAPDSTASTWTLERTFGTGDGKSLITDRANSIAFSPDGKTLAIGSGEPSRSGDITLWEVTTGKLTTTYEERHLDSVFALDFSPDGKLLASGGADKAVRITDLSTGKVVKVFEGHTHHVLGVTWRADGRLLASSGADNVVKVWDWTTGDRRKNVDGWDKEVTGIRYLGAADQIATSAGDNKLRLITSDGGEVKQLPGSTAFLQSLATNRAGDIILGGDQDGNVREWDVATAKEVAVFKP
;
A
#
# COMPACT_ATOMS: atom_id res chain seq x y z
N MET A 1 -38.85 25.79 87.95
CA MET A 1 -37.98 24.60 88.03
C MET A 1 -38.34 23.65 86.95
N LYS A 2 -37.52 23.58 85.83
CA LYS A 2 -37.36 22.47 84.97
C LYS A 2 -36.11 22.75 84.12
N HIS A 3 -35.05 22.01 84.34
CA HIS A 3 -33.79 22.10 83.61
C HIS A 3 -33.99 21.53 82.23
N ILE A 4 -33.57 22.29 81.18
CA ILE A 4 -33.43 21.78 79.79
C ILE A 4 -31.93 21.78 79.49
N LEU A 5 -31.37 20.57 79.32
CA LEU A 5 -30.02 20.32 78.93
C LEU A 5 -29.92 20.48 77.35
N PRO A 6 -28.95 21.21 76.79
CA PRO A 6 -28.84 21.27 75.34
C PRO A 6 -28.07 20.05 74.82
N LEU A 7 -28.67 19.32 73.88
CA LEU A 7 -28.09 18.21 73.09
C LEU A 7 -27.12 18.79 72.07
N LEU A 8 -25.81 18.53 72.21
CA LEU A 8 -24.78 18.84 71.23
C LEU A 8 -24.88 17.84 70.16
N ILE A 9 -25.37 18.23 68.92
CA ILE A 9 -25.32 17.46 67.73
C ILE A 9 -23.95 17.70 67.04
N LEU A 10 -23.06 16.70 67.08
CA LEU A 10 -21.83 16.67 66.25
C LEU A 10 -22.21 16.47 64.79
N HIS A 11 -22.07 17.54 63.97
CA HIS A 11 -22.12 17.42 62.55
C HIS A 11 -20.76 16.91 62.08
N SER A 12 -20.64 15.62 61.72
CA SER A 12 -19.53 15.07 60.92
C SER A 12 -19.77 15.48 59.49
N THR A 13 -19.05 16.48 59.03
CA THR A 13 -18.99 16.86 57.62
C THR A 13 -18.20 15.75 56.87
N PHE A 14 -18.91 14.85 56.22
CA PHE A 14 -18.31 13.99 55.17
C PHE A 14 -17.94 14.90 54.01
N VAL A 15 -16.66 15.18 53.86
CA VAL A 15 -16.11 15.77 52.63
C VAL A 15 -16.15 14.66 51.58
N ILE A 16 -17.17 14.64 50.74
CA ILE A 16 -17.19 13.84 49.53
C ILE A 16 -16.16 14.49 48.61
N ALA A 17 -14.98 13.85 48.47
CA ALA A 17 -14.02 14.24 47.47
C ALA A 17 -14.70 14.11 46.07
N ALA A 18 -14.85 15.24 45.39
CA ALA A 18 -15.38 15.23 44.05
C ALA A 18 -14.48 14.36 43.18
N SER A 19 -15.06 13.39 42.48
CA SER A 19 -14.31 12.59 41.48
C SER A 19 -13.66 13.55 40.47
N PRO A 20 -12.38 13.32 40.11
CA PRO A 20 -11.74 14.17 39.13
C PRO A 20 -12.55 14.21 37.82
N ALA A 21 -12.56 15.35 37.15
CA ALA A 21 -13.27 15.52 35.89
C ALA A 21 -12.74 14.51 34.85
N PRO A 22 -13.61 13.90 34.05
CA PRO A 22 -13.19 12.94 33.06
C PRO A 22 -12.25 13.59 32.04
N ILE A 23 -11.11 12.94 31.77
CA ILE A 23 -10.12 13.41 30.81
C ILE A 23 -10.58 13.06 29.39
N ASP A 24 -10.61 14.08 28.51
CA ASP A 24 -10.95 13.94 27.12
C ASP A 24 -9.70 13.47 26.33
N TYR A 25 -9.75 12.26 25.81
CA TYR A 25 -8.64 11.66 25.07
C TYR A 25 -8.20 12.52 23.88
N ASP A 26 -9.14 12.95 23.03
CA ASP A 26 -8.84 13.66 21.78
C ASP A 26 -8.26 15.05 22.01
N GLN A 27 -8.71 15.74 23.07
CA GLN A 27 -8.28 17.10 23.37
C GLN A 27 -7.01 17.14 24.23
N GLN A 28 -6.84 16.20 25.13
CA GLN A 28 -5.83 16.29 26.20
C GLN A 28 -4.70 15.25 26.07
N ILE A 29 -4.99 14.05 25.57
CA ILE A 29 -4.03 12.93 25.48
C ILE A 29 -3.46 12.79 24.08
N ARG A 30 -4.33 12.69 23.07
CA ARG A 30 -3.96 12.43 21.68
C ARG A 30 -2.94 13.42 21.12
N PRO A 31 -2.95 14.73 21.40
CA PRO A 31 -1.96 15.65 20.84
C PRO A 31 -0.52 15.25 21.13
N PHE A 32 -0.16 14.99 22.39
CA PHE A 32 1.21 14.64 22.73
C PHE A 32 1.57 13.19 22.33
N ILE A 33 0.61 12.25 22.29
CA ILE A 33 0.81 10.91 21.72
C ILE A 33 1.11 11.02 20.23
N LYS A 34 0.40 11.86 19.48
CA LYS A 34 0.62 12.11 18.07
C LYS A 34 2.02 12.66 17.80
N ASP A 35 2.43 13.64 18.57
CA ASP A 35 3.70 14.33 18.35
C ASP A 35 4.92 13.47 18.73
N ASN A 36 4.80 12.57 19.72
CA ASN A 36 5.94 11.89 20.31
C ASN A 36 5.95 10.36 20.15
N CYS A 37 4.83 9.73 19.79
CA CYS A 37 4.69 8.27 19.82
C CYS A 37 4.27 7.69 18.48
N ILE A 38 3.25 8.25 17.82
CA ILE A 38 2.61 7.67 16.63
C ILE A 38 3.58 7.58 15.43
N ALA A 39 4.58 8.46 15.31
CA ALA A 39 5.57 8.38 14.24
C ALA A 39 6.30 7.03 14.16
N CYS A 40 6.44 6.33 15.30
CA CYS A 40 7.08 5.01 15.38
C CYS A 40 6.11 3.88 15.72
N HIS A 41 4.92 4.18 16.26
CA HIS A 41 3.94 3.23 16.77
C HIS A 41 2.58 3.42 16.09
N ASN A 42 2.50 3.15 14.79
CA ASN A 42 1.29 3.23 13.97
C ASN A 42 1.11 1.93 13.17
N LYS A 43 0.03 1.82 12.42
CA LYS A 43 -0.29 0.61 11.66
C LYS A 43 0.71 0.26 10.54
N THR A 44 1.50 1.22 10.08
CA THR A 44 2.54 1.02 9.05
C THR A 44 3.92 0.80 9.65
N THR A 45 4.18 1.40 10.81
CA THR A 45 5.45 1.30 11.55
C THR A 45 5.15 0.85 12.98
N THR A 46 4.97 -0.44 13.17
CA THR A 46 4.68 -1.04 14.50
C THR A 46 5.98 -1.48 15.17
N LYS A 47 6.78 -0.53 15.67
CA LYS A 47 7.95 -0.89 16.45
C LYS A 47 7.54 -1.61 17.73
N GLY A 48 8.13 -2.79 17.99
CA GLY A 48 7.72 -3.67 19.09
C GLY A 48 6.29 -4.19 18.98
N GLY A 49 5.73 -4.27 17.75
CA GLY A 49 4.35 -4.71 17.53
C GLY A 49 3.27 -3.76 18.07
N LEU A 50 3.66 -2.59 18.63
CA LEU A 50 2.74 -1.66 19.28
C LEU A 50 2.17 -0.64 18.29
N ASN A 51 0.84 -0.51 18.30
CA ASN A 51 0.12 0.56 17.60
C ASN A 51 -0.56 1.49 18.62
N MET A 52 -0.26 2.79 18.55
CA MET A 52 -0.75 3.80 19.48
C MET A 52 -1.79 4.75 18.86
N GLU A 53 -2.38 4.40 17.73
CA GLU A 53 -3.33 5.27 17.03
C GLU A 53 -4.66 5.43 17.78
N THR A 54 -5.08 4.42 18.54
CA THR A 54 -6.35 4.49 19.33
C THR A 54 -6.19 3.90 20.72
N PRO A 55 -7.02 4.30 21.71
CA PRO A 55 -7.04 3.71 23.04
C PRO A 55 -7.19 2.19 23.05
N VAL A 56 -8.00 1.64 22.17
CA VAL A 56 -8.22 0.20 22.02
C VAL A 56 -6.94 -0.51 21.58
N LEU A 57 -6.22 0.05 20.61
CA LEU A 57 -4.95 -0.51 20.11
C LEU A 57 -3.84 -0.38 21.17
N MET A 58 -3.81 0.73 21.92
CA MET A 58 -2.90 0.87 23.06
C MET A 58 -3.16 -0.18 24.14
N ALA A 59 -4.42 -0.48 24.44
CA ALA A 59 -4.79 -1.51 25.41
C ALA A 59 -4.46 -2.92 24.91
N LYS A 60 -4.53 -3.15 23.60
CA LYS A 60 -4.09 -4.42 22.97
C LYS A 60 -2.61 -4.68 23.24
N GLY A 61 -1.76 -3.63 23.20
CA GLY A 61 -0.32 -3.71 23.41
C GLY A 61 0.45 -4.18 22.18
N GLY A 62 1.69 -4.60 22.40
CA GLY A 62 2.64 -5.05 21.39
C GLY A 62 3.20 -6.45 21.66
N GLU A 63 4.43 -6.67 21.23
CA GLU A 63 5.12 -7.97 21.39
C GLU A 63 5.45 -8.32 22.85
N THR A 64 5.62 -7.32 23.70
CA THR A 64 6.06 -7.54 25.10
C THR A 64 4.88 -7.88 25.99
N ASP A 65 3.82 -7.05 25.98
CA ASP A 65 2.57 -7.24 26.79
C ASP A 65 1.55 -6.16 26.41
N LYS A 66 0.46 -6.07 27.22
CA LYS A 66 -0.54 -4.99 27.12
C LYS A 66 0.12 -3.64 27.30
N GLY A 67 -0.10 -2.73 26.34
CA GLY A 67 0.52 -1.41 26.38
C GLY A 67 0.02 -0.55 27.54
N ILE A 68 -1.32 -0.50 27.70
CA ILE A 68 -1.98 0.14 28.85
C ILE A 68 -2.93 -0.85 29.53
N ILE A 69 -3.05 -0.72 30.85
CA ILE A 69 -3.98 -1.48 31.67
C ILE A 69 -5.03 -0.49 32.19
N PRO A 70 -6.23 -0.44 31.63
CA PRO A 70 -7.27 0.50 32.08
C PRO A 70 -7.51 0.43 33.59
N GLY A 71 -7.50 1.56 34.27
CA GLY A 71 -7.61 1.65 35.73
C GLY A 71 -6.30 1.47 36.48
N LYS A 72 -5.15 1.24 35.81
CA LYS A 72 -3.85 0.99 36.43
C LYS A 72 -2.74 1.75 35.71
N GLY A 73 -2.74 3.08 35.79
CA GLY A 73 -1.78 3.90 35.04
C GLY A 73 -0.33 3.62 35.43
N ALA A 74 -0.02 3.48 36.70
CA ALA A 74 1.34 3.19 37.17
C ALA A 74 1.87 1.83 36.71
N ASP A 75 0.99 0.82 36.55
CA ASP A 75 1.35 -0.54 36.14
C ASP A 75 1.42 -0.69 34.60
N SER A 76 1.03 0.33 33.86
CA SER A 76 0.97 0.32 32.40
C SER A 76 2.35 0.55 31.79
N ILE A 77 2.83 -0.42 30.96
CA ILE A 77 4.17 -0.38 30.34
C ILE A 77 4.37 0.91 29.52
N MET A 78 3.35 1.35 28.79
CA MET A 78 3.45 2.59 28.01
C MET A 78 3.70 3.82 28.90
N TYR A 79 3.08 3.90 30.08
CA TYR A 79 3.34 4.97 31.02
C TYR A 79 4.76 4.86 31.59
N GLN A 80 5.18 3.67 32.01
CA GLN A 80 6.50 3.43 32.58
C GLN A 80 7.60 3.73 31.58
N ALA A 81 7.43 3.32 30.31
CA ALA A 81 8.38 3.62 29.24
C ALA A 81 8.48 5.14 28.95
N ALA A 82 7.34 5.83 28.91
CA ALA A 82 7.29 7.28 28.72
C ALA A 82 7.84 8.07 29.93
N ALA A 83 7.72 7.52 31.13
CA ALA A 83 8.28 8.06 32.37
C ALA A 83 9.76 7.67 32.58
N HIS A 84 10.35 6.88 31.70
CA HIS A 84 11.71 6.35 31.79
C HIS A 84 11.97 5.49 33.05
N THR A 85 10.94 4.77 33.49
CA THR A 85 11.01 3.83 34.64
C THR A 85 10.93 2.37 34.19
N TRP A 86 10.87 2.10 32.88
CA TRP A 86 10.92 0.80 32.23
C TRP A 86 12.26 0.58 31.55
N ASP A 87 12.65 -0.66 31.27
CA ASP A 87 13.93 -1.02 30.62
C ASP A 87 14.13 -0.33 29.25
N SER A 88 13.05 0.01 28.56
CA SER A 88 13.07 0.73 27.28
C SER A 88 12.52 2.12 27.44
N GLU A 89 13.39 3.14 27.45
CA GLU A 89 13.00 4.55 27.48
C GLU A 89 12.33 4.98 26.18
N MET A 90 11.17 5.65 26.24
CA MET A 90 10.42 6.17 25.10
C MET A 90 10.11 7.66 25.25
N PRO A 91 10.36 8.49 24.24
CA PRO A 91 11.07 8.19 23.00
C PRO A 91 12.56 7.91 23.24
N PRO A 92 13.20 7.04 22.41
CA PRO A 92 14.62 6.75 22.58
C PRO A 92 15.48 7.98 22.24
N LYS A 93 16.58 8.17 22.96
CA LYS A 93 17.54 9.26 22.72
C LYS A 93 18.08 9.20 21.30
N GLY A 94 18.14 10.34 20.60
CA GLY A 94 18.66 10.42 19.22
C GLY A 94 17.72 9.81 18.17
N ASN A 95 16.43 9.69 18.44
CA ASN A 95 15.45 9.26 17.44
C ASN A 95 15.42 10.21 16.24
N LYS A 96 15.20 9.65 15.02
CA LYS A 96 15.23 10.40 13.75
C LYS A 96 13.96 11.20 13.45
N VAL A 97 12.91 11.05 14.27
CA VAL A 97 11.58 11.67 14.04
C VAL A 97 11.37 12.93 14.88
N GLY A 98 12.34 13.34 15.68
CA GLY A 98 12.27 14.54 16.52
C GLY A 98 11.33 14.42 17.71
N ALA A 99 10.92 13.21 18.08
CA ALA A 99 10.09 12.97 19.26
C ALA A 99 10.87 13.31 20.54
N VAL A 100 10.21 13.97 21.49
CA VAL A 100 10.80 14.42 22.76
C VAL A 100 10.10 13.75 23.96
N THR A 101 10.83 13.62 25.06
CA THR A 101 10.29 13.10 26.31
C THR A 101 9.09 13.92 26.77
N LEU A 102 8.05 13.23 27.27
CA LEU A 102 6.85 13.88 27.79
C LEU A 102 7.17 14.73 29.03
N LYS A 103 6.56 15.90 29.12
CA LYS A 103 6.67 16.77 30.27
C LYS A 103 6.01 16.14 31.51
N PRO A 104 6.41 16.49 32.74
CA PRO A 104 5.80 15.95 33.96
C PRO A 104 4.27 16.08 33.98
N GLU A 105 3.73 17.20 33.49
CA GLU A 105 2.30 17.46 33.43
C GLU A 105 1.60 16.54 32.43
N GLN A 106 2.23 16.23 31.31
CA GLN A 106 1.72 15.30 30.30
C GLN A 106 1.75 13.86 30.81
N LEU A 107 2.82 13.48 31.52
CA LEU A 107 2.92 12.16 32.17
C LEU A 107 1.84 11.99 33.24
N ALA A 108 1.62 13.02 34.09
CA ALA A 108 0.58 12.98 35.09
C ALA A 108 -0.82 12.84 34.49
N LEU A 109 -1.07 13.59 33.41
CA LEU A 109 -2.32 13.54 32.66
C LEU A 109 -2.52 12.20 31.97
N PHE A 110 -1.46 11.62 31.41
CA PHE A 110 -1.50 10.32 30.76
C PHE A 110 -1.80 9.19 31.76
N LYS A 111 -1.14 9.23 32.92
CA LYS A 111 -1.42 8.31 34.01
C LYS A 111 -2.87 8.40 34.49
N GLU A 112 -3.34 9.63 34.78
CA GLU A 112 -4.69 9.89 35.24
C GLU A 112 -5.76 9.41 34.26
N TRP A 113 -5.54 9.65 32.94
CA TRP A 113 -6.43 9.14 31.90
C TRP A 113 -6.51 7.61 31.89
N ILE A 114 -5.36 6.92 32.08
CA ILE A 114 -5.34 5.46 32.16
C ILE A 114 -6.08 5.01 33.45
N ASP A 115 -5.86 5.69 34.57
CA ASP A 115 -6.53 5.40 35.83
C ASP A 115 -8.05 5.61 35.75
N GLN A 116 -8.51 6.54 34.93
CA GLN A 116 -9.94 6.76 34.62
C GLN A 116 -10.50 5.72 33.61
N GLY A 117 -9.71 4.70 33.20
CA GLY A 117 -10.13 3.60 32.34
C GLY A 117 -9.74 3.73 30.89
N ALA A 118 -8.87 4.67 30.53
CA ALA A 118 -8.30 4.85 29.17
C ALA A 118 -9.37 4.92 28.06
N LYS A 119 -10.44 5.63 28.30
CA LYS A 119 -11.58 5.72 27.38
C LYS A 119 -11.28 6.69 26.24
N ALA A 120 -11.76 6.35 25.05
CA ALA A 120 -11.86 7.32 23.96
C ALA A 120 -12.83 8.46 24.35
N SER A 121 -12.64 9.63 23.75
CA SER A 121 -13.57 10.75 23.97
C SER A 121 -14.99 10.36 23.61
N ALA A 122 -15.95 10.70 24.45
CA ALA A 122 -17.35 10.61 24.06
C ALA A 122 -17.61 11.61 22.91
N LYS A 123 -18.21 11.14 21.81
CA LYS A 123 -18.64 12.05 20.74
C LYS A 123 -19.60 13.08 21.36
N LYS A 124 -19.10 14.29 21.60
CA LYS A 124 -19.95 15.39 22.06
C LYS A 124 -20.87 15.80 20.94
N GLU A 125 -22.15 15.93 21.24
CA GLU A 125 -23.10 16.54 20.31
C GLU A 125 -22.70 18.00 20.11
N VAL A 126 -22.14 18.32 18.93
CA VAL A 126 -21.75 19.68 18.60
C VAL A 126 -23.02 20.40 18.11
N ILE A 127 -23.53 21.29 18.94
CA ILE A 127 -24.61 22.20 18.52
C ILE A 127 -23.99 23.26 17.61
N ILE A 128 -24.32 23.21 16.32
CA ILE A 128 -23.79 24.13 15.32
C ILE A 128 -24.75 25.30 15.17
N ALA A 129 -24.30 26.48 15.59
CA ALA A 129 -25.03 27.74 15.35
C ALA A 129 -24.68 28.22 13.91
N TRP A 130 -25.56 27.91 12.97
CA TRP A 130 -25.37 28.29 11.58
C TRP A 130 -25.47 29.78 11.34
N GLN A 131 -24.53 30.34 10.58
CA GLN A 131 -24.55 31.70 10.07
C GLN A 131 -24.35 31.69 8.57
N PRO A 132 -24.91 32.67 7.83
CA PRO A 132 -24.66 32.82 6.41
C PRO A 132 -23.16 32.97 6.12
N LEU A 133 -22.73 32.37 5.00
CA LEU A 133 -21.35 32.55 4.54
C LEU A 133 -21.05 33.99 4.19
N PRO A 134 -19.80 34.46 4.37
CA PRO A 134 -19.39 35.79 3.94
C PRO A 134 -19.67 36.02 2.45
N VAL A 135 -20.12 37.22 2.12
CA VAL A 135 -20.27 37.63 0.72
C VAL A 135 -18.90 37.77 0.05
N GLY A 136 -18.82 37.48 -1.26
CA GLY A 136 -17.61 37.71 -2.05
C GLY A 136 -16.64 36.51 -2.12
N LEU A 137 -17.02 35.33 -1.63
CA LEU A 137 -16.26 34.08 -1.86
C LEU A 137 -16.37 33.71 -3.35
N GLN A 138 -15.25 33.81 -4.07
CA GLN A 138 -15.19 33.59 -5.53
C GLN A 138 -14.70 32.20 -5.94
N PRO A 139 -13.74 31.52 -5.27
CA PRO A 139 -13.08 30.34 -5.78
C PRO A 139 -14.04 29.20 -6.15
N ILE A 140 -13.78 28.54 -7.28
CA ILE A 140 -14.49 27.33 -7.70
C ILE A 140 -13.79 26.11 -7.08
N TYR A 141 -14.21 25.74 -5.89
CA TYR A 141 -13.60 24.64 -5.13
C TYR A 141 -13.83 23.26 -5.73
N ALA A 142 -14.95 23.05 -6.39
CA ALA A 142 -15.27 21.80 -7.05
C ALA A 142 -15.99 22.02 -8.37
N ILE A 143 -15.64 21.20 -9.35
CA ILE A 143 -16.23 21.20 -10.68
C ILE A 143 -16.45 19.77 -11.14
N ALA A 144 -17.53 19.52 -11.87
CA ALA A 144 -17.79 18.25 -12.52
C ALA A 144 -18.41 18.49 -13.89
N VAL A 145 -18.27 17.53 -14.78
CA VAL A 145 -18.88 17.50 -16.10
C VAL A 145 -19.59 16.15 -16.28
N THR A 146 -20.75 16.16 -16.95
CA THR A 146 -21.43 14.93 -17.29
C THR A 146 -20.55 14.04 -18.17
N PRO A 147 -20.70 12.70 -18.09
CA PRO A 147 -19.94 11.79 -18.95
C PRO A 147 -20.07 12.10 -20.45
N GLN A 148 -21.18 12.67 -20.87
CA GLN A 148 -21.51 13.03 -22.24
C GLN A 148 -20.83 14.34 -22.65
N GLY A 149 -20.51 15.23 -21.69
CA GLY A 149 -19.92 16.53 -21.96
C GLY A 149 -20.97 17.58 -22.29
N ASP A 150 -22.22 17.40 -21.86
CA ASP A 150 -23.30 18.32 -22.12
C ASP A 150 -23.56 19.33 -20.99
N TYR A 151 -23.37 18.91 -19.73
CA TYR A 151 -23.51 19.78 -18.57
C TYR A 151 -22.25 19.87 -17.74
N ALA A 152 -21.97 21.05 -17.21
CA ALA A 152 -21.00 21.31 -16.17
C ALA A 152 -21.71 21.78 -14.89
N ALA A 153 -21.24 21.32 -13.74
CA ALA A 153 -21.61 21.80 -12.43
C ALA A 153 -20.41 22.45 -11.75
N ALA A 154 -20.55 23.67 -11.27
CA ALA A 154 -19.49 24.41 -10.60
C ALA A 154 -19.96 24.91 -9.23
N ALA A 155 -19.17 24.63 -8.19
CA ALA A 155 -19.42 25.08 -6.83
C ALA A 155 -18.63 26.34 -6.48
N ARG A 156 -19.37 27.40 -6.14
CA ARG A 156 -18.83 28.63 -5.56
C ARG A 156 -19.46 28.85 -4.20
N ALA A 157 -18.66 28.91 -3.16
CA ALA A 157 -19.16 28.94 -1.79
C ALA A 157 -20.20 27.80 -1.56
N ASN A 158 -21.43 28.12 -1.22
CA ASN A 158 -22.54 27.21 -1.02
C ASN A 158 -23.53 27.16 -2.20
N GLN A 159 -23.19 27.78 -3.32
CA GLN A 159 -23.97 27.80 -4.56
C GLN A 159 -23.42 26.82 -5.58
N ILE A 160 -24.31 26.27 -6.40
CA ILE A 160 -23.94 25.36 -7.48
C ILE A 160 -24.62 25.85 -8.75
N SER A 161 -23.82 26.26 -9.71
CA SER A 161 -24.27 26.67 -11.04
C SER A 161 -24.21 25.49 -12.01
N ILE A 162 -25.26 25.25 -12.77
CA ILE A 162 -25.31 24.25 -13.84
C ILE A 162 -25.26 24.99 -15.18
N TYR A 163 -24.25 24.67 -15.97
CA TYR A 163 -24.06 25.21 -17.30
C TYR A 163 -24.34 24.13 -18.36
N HIS A 164 -24.93 24.48 -19.47
CA HIS A 164 -25.01 23.65 -20.66
C HIS A 164 -23.85 24.01 -21.59
N LEU A 165 -22.89 23.14 -21.74
CA LEU A 165 -21.65 23.39 -22.45
C LEU A 165 -21.85 23.65 -23.95
N PRO A 166 -22.63 22.81 -24.69
CA PRO A 166 -22.85 23.05 -26.12
C PRO A 166 -23.44 24.40 -26.45
N THR A 167 -24.30 24.96 -25.58
CA THR A 167 -24.91 26.30 -25.80
C THR A 167 -24.22 27.41 -25.03
N GLN A 168 -23.19 27.06 -24.22
CA GLN A 168 -22.43 27.99 -23.39
C GLN A 168 -23.33 28.88 -22.49
N SER A 169 -24.40 28.31 -21.94
CA SER A 169 -25.38 29.03 -21.17
C SER A 169 -25.52 28.50 -19.74
N LEU A 170 -25.83 29.40 -18.79
CA LEU A 170 -26.26 29.02 -17.44
C LEU A 170 -27.70 28.48 -17.52
N VAL A 171 -27.88 27.25 -17.10
CA VAL A 171 -29.19 26.59 -17.04
C VAL A 171 -29.94 26.99 -15.77
N THR A 172 -29.28 26.80 -14.62
CA THR A 172 -29.89 27.06 -13.31
C THR A 172 -28.83 27.18 -12.22
N LYS A 173 -29.24 27.74 -11.08
CA LYS A 173 -28.53 27.59 -9.79
C LYS A 173 -29.34 26.68 -8.89
N LEU A 174 -28.74 25.62 -8.39
CA LEU A 174 -29.42 24.63 -7.54
C LEU A 174 -29.93 25.31 -6.27
N THR A 175 -31.17 25.01 -5.90
CA THR A 175 -31.84 25.61 -4.73
C THR A 175 -32.36 24.51 -3.81
N ASP A 176 -31.97 24.57 -2.55
CA ASP A 176 -32.54 23.73 -1.48
C ASP A 176 -33.72 24.49 -0.86
N GLU A 177 -34.93 24.13 -1.25
CA GLU A 177 -36.18 24.73 -0.75
C GLU A 177 -36.33 24.64 0.79
N PRO A 178 -36.06 23.49 1.45
CA PRO A 178 -36.00 23.42 2.91
C PRO A 178 -35.05 24.44 3.54
N LEU A 179 -33.89 24.66 2.93
CA LEU A 179 -32.91 25.63 3.45
C LEU A 179 -33.42 27.07 3.31
N LEU A 180 -34.09 27.44 2.23
CA LEU A 180 -34.73 28.74 2.10
C LEU A 180 -35.84 28.93 3.15
N LYS A 181 -36.68 27.91 3.36
CA LYS A 181 -37.75 27.95 4.37
C LYS A 181 -37.22 28.08 5.80
N SER A 182 -35.97 27.66 6.06
CA SER A 182 -35.33 27.85 7.39
C SER A 182 -35.04 29.32 7.71
N GLY A 183 -35.06 30.21 6.71
CA GLY A 183 -34.76 31.64 6.89
C GLY A 183 -33.27 31.96 7.03
N LEU A 184 -32.37 30.98 6.99
CA LEU A 184 -30.91 31.20 7.02
C LEU A 184 -30.43 31.98 5.80
N TYR A 185 -30.99 31.66 4.64
CA TYR A 185 -30.74 32.34 3.36
C TYR A 185 -32.05 32.83 2.78
N LYS A 186 -32.02 34.03 2.16
CA LYS A 186 -33.24 34.69 1.67
C LYS A 186 -33.40 34.60 0.14
N GLN A 187 -32.34 34.29 -0.58
CA GLN A 187 -32.30 34.27 -2.02
C GLN A 187 -32.22 32.84 -2.56
N PRO A 188 -32.89 32.49 -3.65
CA PRO A 188 -32.72 31.19 -4.33
C PRO A 188 -31.28 31.06 -4.88
N GLY A 189 -30.92 29.85 -5.29
CA GLY A 189 -29.61 29.53 -5.78
C GLY A 189 -28.61 29.07 -4.70
N VAL A 190 -29.11 28.81 -3.48
CA VAL A 190 -28.29 28.25 -2.38
C VAL A 190 -28.57 26.76 -2.24
N ALA A 191 -27.55 25.94 -2.42
CA ALA A 191 -27.64 24.49 -2.40
C ALA A 191 -27.30 23.88 -1.02
N HIS A 192 -26.42 24.52 -0.26
CA HIS A 192 -25.91 24.00 1.02
C HIS A 192 -25.81 25.10 2.09
N ARG A 193 -25.66 24.66 3.35
CA ARG A 193 -25.47 25.60 4.48
C ARG A 193 -24.06 26.16 4.54
N ASP A 194 -23.07 25.37 4.16
CA ASP A 194 -21.62 25.67 4.18
C ASP A 194 -21.01 25.46 2.79
N LEU A 195 -19.71 25.69 2.67
CA LEU A 195 -18.94 25.55 1.45
C LEU A 195 -19.13 24.15 0.82
N VAL A 196 -19.34 24.12 -0.49
CA VAL A 196 -19.35 22.89 -1.29
C VAL A 196 -17.92 22.58 -1.71
N GLN A 197 -17.43 21.43 -1.29
CA GLN A 197 -16.02 21.03 -1.51
C GLN A 197 -15.86 19.89 -2.53
N SER A 198 -16.92 19.16 -2.81
CA SER A 198 -16.90 18.05 -3.75
C SER A 198 -18.17 17.97 -4.58
N ILE A 199 -18.00 17.62 -5.85
CA ILE A 199 -19.11 17.43 -6.80
C ILE A 199 -18.77 16.24 -7.70
N ALA A 200 -19.78 15.40 -8.01
CA ALA A 200 -19.65 14.33 -8.99
C ALA A 200 -20.97 14.06 -9.70
N PHE A 201 -20.94 13.89 -11.02
CA PHE A 201 -22.08 13.35 -11.77
C PHE A 201 -22.09 11.82 -11.71
N SER A 202 -23.30 11.24 -11.75
CA SER A 202 -23.48 9.82 -11.95
C SER A 202 -22.99 9.37 -13.34
N PRO A 203 -22.59 8.08 -13.53
CA PRO A 203 -22.10 7.59 -14.82
C PRO A 203 -23.07 7.68 -15.99
N ASP A 204 -24.36 7.85 -15.73
CA ASP A 204 -25.42 8.08 -16.71
C ASP A 204 -25.71 9.58 -16.95
N GLY A 205 -25.11 10.48 -16.14
CA GLY A 205 -25.34 11.93 -16.19
C GLY A 205 -26.67 12.40 -15.61
N THR A 206 -27.51 11.49 -15.10
CA THR A 206 -28.86 11.83 -14.63
C THR A 206 -28.91 12.37 -13.20
N ARG A 207 -27.82 12.21 -12.44
CA ARG A 207 -27.72 12.66 -11.05
C ARG A 207 -26.45 13.43 -10.82
N LEU A 208 -26.51 14.34 -9.85
CA LEU A 208 -25.36 15.11 -9.35
C LEU A 208 -25.30 14.98 -7.83
N ALA A 209 -24.18 14.50 -7.32
CA ALA A 209 -23.89 14.51 -5.89
C ALA A 209 -23.02 15.71 -5.53
N THR A 210 -23.34 16.40 -4.42
CA THR A 210 -22.65 17.61 -3.97
C THR A 210 -22.39 17.55 -2.48
N GLY A 211 -21.12 17.72 -2.07
CA GLY A 211 -20.66 17.51 -0.69
C GLY A 211 -20.30 18.81 0.02
N SER A 212 -20.77 18.93 1.26
CA SER A 212 -20.54 20.06 2.14
C SER A 212 -20.27 19.56 3.57
N PHE A 213 -20.48 20.42 4.56
CA PHE A 213 -20.24 20.07 5.95
C PHE A 213 -21.29 19.05 6.45
N ARG A 214 -20.84 17.84 6.75
CA ARG A 214 -21.62 16.72 7.32
C ARG A 214 -22.85 16.29 6.52
N GLU A 215 -22.96 16.73 5.25
CA GLU A 215 -24.03 16.34 4.34
C GLU A 215 -23.55 16.21 2.90
N VAL A 216 -24.18 15.31 2.17
CA VAL A 216 -24.10 15.23 0.71
C VAL A 216 -25.53 15.27 0.16
N LYS A 217 -25.76 16.10 -0.84
CA LYS A 217 -27.06 16.21 -1.52
C LYS A 217 -27.01 15.58 -2.91
N LEU A 218 -28.02 14.80 -3.23
CA LEU A 218 -28.21 14.19 -4.52
C LEU A 218 -29.30 14.94 -5.27
N TRP A 219 -28.96 15.48 -6.41
CA TRP A 219 -29.84 16.20 -7.30
C TRP A 219 -30.18 15.32 -8.49
N LYS A 220 -31.42 15.30 -8.89
CA LYS A 220 -31.90 14.54 -10.07
C LYS A 220 -32.16 15.52 -11.21
N HIS A 221 -31.63 15.17 -12.38
CA HIS A 221 -31.95 15.83 -13.63
C HIS A 221 -33.28 15.31 -14.14
N ASN A 222 -34.25 16.18 -14.32
CA ASN A 222 -35.54 15.88 -14.92
C ASN A 222 -35.55 16.49 -16.33
N ALA A 223 -35.51 15.63 -17.36
CA ALA A 223 -35.69 16.08 -18.72
C ALA A 223 -37.13 16.59 -18.86
N PRO A 224 -37.33 17.75 -19.47
CA PRO A 224 -38.68 18.26 -19.68
C PRO A 224 -39.44 17.46 -20.73
N ALA A 225 -40.76 17.60 -20.73
CA ALA A 225 -41.57 17.15 -21.85
C ALA A 225 -41.18 18.01 -23.08
N ALA A 226 -41.14 17.38 -24.27
CA ALA A 226 -40.74 18.00 -25.53
C ALA A 226 -41.26 19.43 -25.67
N SER A 227 -40.35 20.38 -25.88
CA SER A 227 -40.74 21.80 -26.03
C SER A 227 -41.27 22.10 -27.43
N ALA A 228 -41.99 23.20 -27.54
CA ALA A 228 -42.53 23.67 -28.83
C ALA A 228 -41.37 24.02 -29.77
N SER A 229 -41.35 23.47 -30.96
CA SER A 229 -40.39 23.76 -32.02
C SER A 229 -40.78 25.05 -32.80
N ALA A 230 -39.77 25.80 -33.22
CA ALA A 230 -39.96 26.99 -34.01
C ALA A 230 -38.96 27.01 -35.19
N PRO A 231 -39.32 27.63 -36.32
CA PRO A 231 -38.36 27.87 -37.41
C PRO A 231 -37.21 28.79 -36.92
N SER A 232 -35.98 28.40 -37.16
CA SER A 232 -34.86 29.28 -36.86
C SER A 232 -34.63 30.30 -37.97
N THR A 233 -34.40 31.57 -37.63
CA THR A 233 -33.96 32.58 -38.55
C THR A 233 -32.44 32.61 -38.72
N LYS A 234 -31.70 31.97 -37.80
CA LYS A 234 -30.23 31.99 -37.76
C LYS A 234 -29.56 30.78 -38.43
N PHE A 235 -30.27 29.68 -38.47
CA PHE A 235 -29.71 28.40 -38.92
C PHE A 235 -30.62 27.70 -39.91
N THR A 236 -30.00 26.94 -40.81
CA THR A 236 -30.72 26.03 -41.73
C THR A 236 -30.13 24.62 -41.57
N ALA A 237 -31.00 23.63 -41.62
CA ALA A 237 -30.63 22.23 -41.57
C ALA A 237 -31.30 21.48 -42.71
N THR A 238 -30.54 20.69 -43.44
CA THR A 238 -31.02 19.87 -44.56
C THR A 238 -30.49 18.44 -44.41
N GLN A 239 -31.37 17.46 -44.56
CA GLN A 239 -30.94 16.07 -44.57
C GLN A 239 -30.55 15.68 -46.00
N GLU A 240 -29.37 15.15 -46.17
CA GLU A 240 -28.81 14.72 -47.48
C GLU A 240 -29.29 13.31 -47.83
N ALA A 241 -29.06 12.85 -49.07
CA ALA A 241 -29.51 11.58 -49.55
C ALA A 241 -28.96 10.37 -48.79
N ASP A 242 -27.78 10.53 -48.16
CA ASP A 242 -27.13 9.55 -47.28
C ASP A 242 -27.61 9.61 -45.80
N ASN A 243 -28.68 10.40 -45.56
CA ASN A 243 -29.25 10.70 -44.23
C ASN A 243 -28.33 11.55 -43.31
N THR A 244 -27.18 12.01 -43.74
CA THR A 244 -26.42 13.01 -42.97
C THR A 244 -27.19 14.32 -42.93
N ILE A 245 -26.99 15.10 -41.84
CA ILE A 245 -27.64 16.40 -41.72
C ILE A 245 -26.60 17.47 -41.85
N LYS A 246 -26.79 18.35 -42.82
CA LYS A 246 -25.96 19.53 -43.03
C LYS A 246 -26.56 20.69 -42.26
N LEU A 247 -25.81 21.20 -41.26
CA LEU A 247 -26.19 22.37 -40.48
C LEU A 247 -25.37 23.58 -40.92
N THR A 248 -26.05 24.69 -41.31
CA THR A 248 -25.40 25.91 -41.78
C THR A 248 -25.98 27.14 -41.10
N GLU A 249 -25.15 28.17 -40.97
CA GLU A 249 -25.62 29.49 -40.55
C GLU A 249 -26.32 30.18 -41.73
N THR A 250 -27.51 30.74 -41.51
CA THR A 250 -28.32 31.35 -42.58
C THR A 250 -27.64 32.60 -43.17
N ALA A 251 -27.08 33.45 -42.32
CA ALA A 251 -26.31 34.60 -42.72
C ALA A 251 -24.92 34.21 -43.19
N GLY A 252 -24.69 34.13 -44.52
CA GLY A 252 -23.39 33.80 -45.10
C GLY A 252 -23.17 32.33 -45.47
N SER A 253 -24.17 31.45 -45.29
CA SER A 253 -24.13 30.04 -45.66
C SER A 253 -22.93 29.28 -45.11
N LYS A 254 -22.42 29.69 -43.94
CA LYS A 254 -21.27 29.07 -43.30
C LYS A 254 -21.66 27.67 -42.78
N LEU A 255 -20.93 26.68 -43.19
CA LEU A 255 -21.09 25.32 -42.67
C LEU A 255 -20.69 25.27 -41.22
N ILE A 256 -21.57 24.79 -40.34
CA ILE A 256 -21.31 24.54 -38.94
C ILE A 256 -20.86 23.09 -38.76
N ALA A 257 -21.64 22.15 -39.27
CA ALA A 257 -21.35 20.71 -39.15
C ALA A 257 -22.03 19.88 -40.23
N HIS A 258 -21.38 18.74 -40.57
CA HIS A 258 -22.02 17.58 -41.16
C HIS A 258 -22.29 16.56 -40.04
N ILE A 259 -23.52 16.40 -39.64
CA ILE A 259 -23.97 15.54 -38.56
C ILE A 259 -24.22 14.15 -39.15
N LYS A 260 -23.49 13.14 -38.62
CA LYS A 260 -23.54 11.76 -39.11
C LYS A 260 -24.04 10.77 -38.07
N THR A 261 -24.21 11.19 -36.83
CA THR A 261 -24.45 10.30 -35.70
C THR A 261 -25.40 10.91 -34.67
N ASP A 262 -25.97 10.08 -33.85
CA ASP A 262 -26.75 10.45 -32.67
C ASP A 262 -26.00 10.21 -31.36
N LEU A 263 -26.53 10.75 -30.27
CA LEU A 263 -25.92 10.70 -28.94
C LEU A 263 -25.72 9.24 -28.44
N VAL A 264 -26.70 8.36 -28.66
CA VAL A 264 -26.65 6.96 -28.18
C VAL A 264 -25.54 6.19 -28.89
N THR A 265 -25.41 6.41 -30.20
CA THR A 265 -24.40 5.77 -31.04
C THR A 265 -22.99 6.25 -30.67
N GLU A 266 -22.80 7.56 -30.45
CA GLU A 266 -21.50 8.10 -29.98
C GLU A 266 -21.12 7.58 -28.61
N GLN A 267 -22.04 7.54 -27.66
CA GLN A 267 -21.80 6.97 -26.34
C GLN A 267 -21.43 5.49 -26.41
N THR A 268 -22.12 4.72 -27.26
CA THR A 268 -21.84 3.31 -27.47
C THR A 268 -20.46 3.11 -28.07
N LEU A 269 -20.09 3.90 -29.08
CA LEU A 269 -18.73 3.86 -29.67
C LEU A 269 -17.66 4.19 -28.65
N THR A 270 -17.86 5.23 -27.83
CA THR A 270 -16.93 5.61 -26.78
C THR A 270 -16.72 4.45 -25.79
N GLN A 271 -17.80 3.82 -25.34
CA GLN A 271 -17.72 2.67 -24.43
C GLN A 271 -16.97 1.47 -25.05
N ARG A 272 -17.26 1.15 -26.34
CA ARG A 272 -16.60 0.05 -27.05
C ARG A 272 -15.12 0.35 -27.32
N SER A 273 -14.81 1.61 -27.66
CA SER A 273 -13.42 2.06 -27.83
C SER A 273 -12.62 1.93 -26.54
N LEU A 274 -13.19 2.34 -25.41
CA LEU A 274 -12.59 2.14 -24.08
C LEU A 274 -12.35 0.66 -23.76
N ALA A 275 -13.32 -0.21 -24.06
CA ALA A 275 -13.20 -1.65 -23.85
C ALA A 275 -12.09 -2.26 -24.73
N ALA A 276 -12.00 -1.86 -25.99
CA ALA A 276 -10.98 -2.32 -26.94
C ALA A 276 -9.57 -1.91 -26.49
N VAL A 277 -9.39 -0.66 -26.04
CA VAL A 277 -8.11 -0.17 -25.53
C VAL A 277 -7.71 -0.93 -24.25
N ARG A 278 -8.64 -1.14 -23.32
CA ARG A 278 -8.36 -1.94 -22.11
C ARG A 278 -7.86 -3.33 -22.44
N ALA A 279 -8.57 -4.03 -23.35
CA ALA A 279 -8.22 -5.38 -23.76
C ALA A 279 -6.85 -5.42 -24.46
N THR A 280 -6.52 -4.42 -25.27
CA THR A 280 -5.22 -4.31 -25.96
C THR A 280 -4.08 -4.03 -24.97
N LEU A 281 -4.29 -3.16 -23.98
CA LEU A 281 -3.32 -2.89 -22.94
C LEU A 281 -3.06 -4.11 -22.07
N GLU A 282 -4.09 -4.91 -21.77
CA GLU A 282 -3.93 -6.15 -21.00
C GLU A 282 -3.04 -7.15 -21.73
N VAL A 283 -3.15 -7.27 -23.08
CA VAL A 283 -2.23 -8.09 -23.90
C VAL A 283 -0.78 -7.62 -23.72
N THR A 284 -0.56 -6.31 -23.74
CA THR A 284 0.77 -5.73 -23.55
C THR A 284 1.34 -6.09 -22.18
N TYR A 285 0.55 -5.97 -21.12
CA TYR A 285 0.97 -6.30 -19.77
C TYR A 285 1.27 -7.78 -19.57
N GLN A 286 0.47 -8.66 -20.16
CA GLN A 286 0.75 -10.10 -20.10
C GLN A 286 2.07 -10.43 -20.81
N ASN A 287 2.39 -9.77 -21.93
CA ASN A 287 3.69 -9.92 -22.58
C ASN A 287 4.85 -9.42 -21.71
N GLU A 288 4.71 -8.27 -21.04
CA GLU A 288 5.70 -7.77 -20.07
C GLU A 288 5.88 -8.72 -18.88
N ALA A 289 4.79 -9.24 -18.35
CA ALA A 289 4.80 -10.19 -17.24
C ALA A 289 5.52 -11.50 -17.62
N ILE A 290 5.27 -12.02 -18.83
CA ILE A 290 5.97 -13.20 -19.37
C ILE A 290 7.47 -12.90 -19.48
N LYS A 291 7.84 -11.75 -20.07
CA LYS A 291 9.26 -11.37 -20.23
C LYS A 291 9.97 -11.28 -18.88
N LYS A 292 9.33 -10.71 -17.88
CA LYS A 292 9.87 -10.65 -16.50
C LYS A 292 10.01 -12.06 -15.91
N ALA A 293 8.95 -12.87 -16.00
CA ALA A 293 8.96 -14.23 -15.48
C ALA A 293 10.00 -15.13 -16.16
N ASP A 294 10.18 -15.01 -17.49
CA ASP A 294 11.23 -15.72 -18.24
C ASP A 294 12.64 -15.26 -17.82
N THR A 295 12.82 -13.96 -17.54
CA THR A 295 14.09 -13.43 -17.01
C THR A 295 14.38 -14.01 -15.62
N ASP A 296 13.40 -13.99 -14.71
CA ASP A 296 13.52 -14.54 -13.36
C ASP A 296 13.81 -16.06 -13.40
N ALA A 297 13.11 -16.81 -14.27
CA ALA A 297 13.34 -18.24 -14.46
C ALA A 297 14.75 -18.54 -15.00
N THR A 298 15.24 -17.72 -15.94
CA THR A 298 16.60 -17.82 -16.50
C THR A 298 17.65 -17.53 -15.41
N GLU A 299 17.43 -16.53 -14.56
CA GLU A 299 18.32 -16.22 -13.44
C GLU A 299 18.39 -17.39 -12.46
N GLN A 300 17.24 -17.97 -12.08
CA GLN A 300 17.21 -19.16 -11.20
C GLN A 300 17.95 -20.33 -11.82
N THR A 301 17.75 -20.59 -13.13
CA THR A 301 18.48 -21.65 -13.87
C THR A 301 19.99 -21.40 -13.87
N ASN A 302 20.43 -20.16 -14.04
CA ASN A 302 21.85 -19.80 -14.00
C ASN A 302 22.46 -19.93 -12.58
N ARG A 303 21.71 -19.58 -11.55
CA ARG A 303 22.09 -19.82 -10.15
C ARG A 303 22.28 -21.31 -9.89
N LEU A 304 21.37 -22.12 -10.40
CA LEU A 304 21.42 -23.57 -10.31
C LEU A 304 22.68 -24.12 -11.00
N LYS A 305 22.97 -23.65 -12.20
CA LYS A 305 24.17 -24.05 -12.96
C LYS A 305 25.46 -23.73 -12.21
N LYS A 306 25.59 -22.52 -11.67
CA LYS A 306 26.76 -22.11 -10.86
C LYS A 306 26.89 -22.94 -9.59
N ALA A 307 25.80 -23.24 -8.93
CA ALA A 307 25.80 -24.10 -7.75
C ALA A 307 26.29 -25.50 -8.07
N ASN A 308 25.88 -26.08 -9.19
CA ASN A 308 26.34 -27.40 -9.66
C ASN A 308 27.84 -27.39 -10.04
N GLU A 309 28.35 -26.33 -10.68
CA GLU A 309 29.77 -26.18 -11.01
C GLU A 309 30.63 -26.11 -9.72
N LEU A 310 30.20 -25.38 -8.72
CA LEU A 310 30.87 -25.30 -7.42
C LEU A 310 30.83 -26.66 -6.71
N ALA A 311 29.75 -27.43 -6.84
CA ALA A 311 29.67 -28.80 -6.28
C ALA A 311 30.69 -29.74 -6.90
N GLU A 312 30.85 -29.71 -8.22
CA GLU A 312 31.84 -30.55 -8.89
C GLU A 312 33.26 -30.16 -8.50
N LEU A 313 33.60 -28.89 -8.36
CA LEU A 313 34.87 -28.41 -7.87
C LEU A 313 35.14 -28.87 -6.43
N ALA A 314 34.15 -28.79 -5.57
CA ALA A 314 34.27 -29.23 -4.18
C ALA A 314 34.42 -30.75 -4.06
N LYS A 315 33.75 -31.57 -4.90
CA LYS A 315 33.93 -33.02 -5.00
C LYS A 315 35.38 -33.36 -5.37
N LYS A 316 35.94 -32.68 -6.37
CA LYS A 316 37.34 -32.91 -6.79
C LYS A 316 38.31 -32.57 -5.66
N ALA A 317 38.11 -31.45 -4.99
CA ALA A 317 38.89 -31.06 -3.82
C ALA A 317 38.81 -32.08 -2.67
N LEU A 318 37.64 -32.67 -2.44
CA LEU A 318 37.45 -33.73 -1.45
C LEU A 318 38.21 -35.01 -1.82
N GLU A 319 38.16 -35.43 -3.10
CA GLU A 319 38.90 -36.62 -3.54
C GLU A 319 40.41 -36.44 -3.38
N ASP A 320 40.94 -35.27 -3.72
CA ASP A 320 42.35 -34.96 -3.54
C ASP A 320 42.73 -34.98 -2.03
N LYS A 321 41.87 -34.48 -1.14
CA LYS A 321 42.11 -34.58 0.30
C LYS A 321 41.96 -35.99 0.85
N LYS A 322 41.08 -36.83 0.30
CA LYS A 322 40.97 -38.23 0.70
C LYS A 322 42.26 -39.04 0.36
N LYS A 323 42.99 -38.70 -0.70
CA LYS A 323 44.29 -39.31 -1.01
C LYS A 323 45.33 -39.01 0.03
N ASP A 324 45.24 -37.91 0.79
CA ASP A 324 46.18 -37.52 1.85
C ASP A 324 45.94 -38.23 3.20
N ILE A 325 44.78 -38.86 3.39
CA ILE A 325 44.41 -39.48 4.66
C ILE A 325 45.15 -40.78 4.86
N LYS A 326 45.16 -41.68 3.91
CA LYS A 326 45.72 -43.02 4.02
C LYS A 326 47.20 -43.06 4.42
N PRO A 327 48.09 -42.22 3.79
CA PRO A 327 49.48 -42.11 4.26
C PRO A 327 49.62 -41.66 5.71
N LYS A 328 48.67 -40.81 6.22
CA LYS A 328 48.69 -40.32 7.59
C LYS A 328 48.15 -41.33 8.59
N GLU A 329 47.13 -42.11 8.18
CA GLU A 329 46.66 -43.27 8.99
C GLU A 329 47.75 -44.33 9.11
N ASP A 330 48.44 -44.65 8.02
CA ASP A 330 49.56 -45.60 8.01
C ASP A 330 50.74 -45.08 8.90
N ALA A 331 51.07 -43.81 8.84
CA ALA A 331 52.08 -43.18 9.70
C ALA A 331 51.68 -43.20 11.19
N LYS A 332 50.39 -42.99 11.49
CA LYS A 332 49.87 -43.11 12.86
C LYS A 332 49.99 -44.55 13.39
N ALA A 333 49.56 -45.53 12.58
CA ALA A 333 49.60 -46.93 12.97
C ALA A 333 51.06 -47.41 13.23
N ALA A 334 52.05 -46.97 12.37
CA ALA A 334 53.41 -47.26 12.54
C ALA A 334 54.03 -46.67 13.85
N THR A 335 53.64 -45.38 14.14
CA THR A 335 54.15 -44.74 15.37
C THR A 335 53.51 -45.32 16.65
N GLU A 336 52.23 -45.69 16.60
CA GLU A 336 51.58 -46.40 17.72
C GLU A 336 52.16 -47.77 17.96
N LYS A 337 52.49 -48.51 16.92
CA LYS A 337 53.20 -49.81 17.01
C LYS A 337 54.55 -49.66 17.66
N THR A 338 55.36 -48.69 17.20
CA THR A 338 56.66 -48.37 17.76
C THR A 338 56.59 -47.94 19.22
N ALA A 339 55.60 -47.11 19.59
CA ALA A 339 55.39 -46.73 21.00
C ALA A 339 55.05 -47.92 21.90
N LYS A 340 54.22 -48.87 21.39
CA LYS A 340 53.85 -50.09 22.11
C LYS A 340 55.03 -50.99 22.29
N GLU A 341 55.82 -51.22 21.25
CA GLU A 341 57.05 -52.02 21.34
C GLU A 341 58.04 -51.44 22.34
N ILE A 342 58.21 -50.16 22.43
CA ILE A 342 59.05 -49.47 23.41
C ILE A 342 58.46 -49.60 24.83
N ALA A 343 57.11 -49.48 24.98
CA ALA A 343 56.44 -49.64 26.25
C ALA A 343 56.62 -51.06 26.80
N ASP A 344 56.50 -52.10 25.95
CA ASP A 344 56.74 -53.49 26.30
C ASP A 344 58.19 -53.75 26.74
N GLN A 345 59.20 -53.12 26.05
CA GLN A 345 60.60 -53.18 26.44
C GLN A 345 60.87 -52.47 27.80
N VAL A 346 60.22 -51.34 28.07
CA VAL A 346 60.29 -50.62 29.37
C VAL A 346 59.70 -51.49 30.47
N ALA A 347 58.60 -52.20 30.23
CA ALA A 347 57.95 -53.09 31.14
C ALA A 347 58.83 -54.30 31.46
N MET A 348 59.53 -54.87 30.50
CA MET A 348 60.51 -55.94 30.67
C MET A 348 61.80 -55.48 31.41
N ALA A 349 62.22 -54.26 31.26
CA ALA A 349 63.39 -53.70 31.93
C ALA A 349 63.11 -53.23 33.37
N SER A 350 61.85 -53.14 33.79
CA SER A 350 61.48 -52.77 35.20
C SER A 350 61.78 -53.77 36.27
N THR A 351 62.42 -54.95 35.97
CA THR A 351 62.96 -55.92 36.93
C THR A 351 64.40 -55.62 37.29
N GLY A 352 65.05 -54.57 36.72
CA GLY A 352 66.35 -54.10 37.02
C GLY A 352 66.46 -52.59 36.66
N LYS A 353 67.25 -51.78 37.31
CA LYS A 353 67.41 -50.34 37.19
C LYS A 353 66.98 -49.80 35.81
N PRO A 354 66.09 -48.76 35.69
CA PRO A 354 65.61 -48.28 34.45
C PRO A 354 66.73 -47.78 33.57
N ASP A 355 66.87 -48.33 32.37
CA ASP A 355 67.74 -47.82 31.32
C ASP A 355 67.22 -46.46 30.82
N GLU A 356 67.89 -45.38 31.18
CA GLU A 356 67.55 -43.99 30.81
C GLU A 356 67.41 -43.84 29.31
N VAL A 357 68.15 -44.60 28.50
CA VAL A 357 68.00 -44.56 27.01
C VAL A 357 66.70 -45.15 26.53
N LEU A 358 66.18 -46.19 27.20
CA LEU A 358 64.93 -46.85 26.84
C LEU A 358 63.70 -45.96 27.22
N ALA A 359 63.78 -45.30 28.38
CA ALA A 359 62.78 -44.34 28.83
C ALA A 359 62.68 -43.13 27.89
N LYS A 360 63.83 -42.63 27.40
CA LYS A 360 63.89 -41.55 26.40
C LYS A 360 63.29 -41.97 25.06
N LYS A 361 63.66 -43.21 24.58
CA LYS A 361 63.05 -43.75 23.33
C LYS A 361 61.51 -43.88 23.41
N HIS A 362 61.00 -44.27 24.56
CA HIS A 362 59.56 -44.40 24.80
C HIS A 362 58.85 -43.00 24.74
N ALA A 363 59.47 -42.01 25.39
CA ALA A 363 58.95 -40.62 25.36
C ALA A 363 58.99 -40.06 23.93
N ASP A 364 60.03 -40.28 23.17
CA ASP A 364 60.16 -39.80 21.77
C ASP A 364 59.11 -40.51 20.86
N ALA A 365 58.84 -41.77 21.03
CA ALA A 365 57.87 -42.55 20.29
C ALA A 365 56.42 -42.07 20.60
N GLN A 366 56.16 -41.78 21.86
CA GLN A 366 54.86 -41.21 22.29
C GLN A 366 54.64 -39.82 21.70
N ALA A 367 55.64 -38.95 21.66
CA ALA A 367 55.59 -37.65 21.09
C ALA A 367 55.32 -37.71 19.56
N THR A 368 55.94 -38.66 18.88
CA THR A 368 55.76 -38.92 17.44
C THR A 368 54.34 -39.43 17.12
N ALA A 369 53.80 -40.33 17.92
CA ALA A 369 52.45 -40.81 17.80
C ALA A 369 51.41 -39.67 18.02
N ALA A 370 51.67 -38.83 19.03
CA ALA A 370 50.78 -37.65 19.28
C ALA A 370 50.78 -36.65 18.12
N LYS A 371 51.93 -36.46 17.46
CA LYS A 371 52.06 -35.60 16.29
C LYS A 371 51.28 -36.17 15.10
N ALA A 372 51.38 -37.47 14.83
CA ALA A 372 50.62 -38.14 13.76
C ALA A 372 49.11 -38.13 14.01
N VAL A 373 48.64 -38.22 15.24
CA VAL A 373 47.23 -38.05 15.62
C VAL A 373 46.74 -36.65 15.33
N THR A 374 47.53 -35.61 15.63
CA THR A 374 47.20 -34.22 15.39
C THR A 374 47.11 -33.92 13.89
N GLU A 375 48.03 -34.43 13.09
CA GLU A 375 48.04 -34.24 11.62
C GLU A 375 46.85 -34.95 10.96
N LEU A 376 46.51 -36.16 11.39
CA LEU A 376 45.32 -36.89 10.91
C LEU A 376 44.05 -36.10 11.20
N ALA A 377 43.90 -35.55 12.40
CA ALA A 377 42.76 -34.75 12.81
C ALA A 377 42.61 -33.46 11.94
N GLN A 378 43.74 -32.81 11.56
CA GLN A 378 43.74 -31.66 10.68
C GLN A 378 43.24 -31.99 9.25
N VAL A 379 43.68 -33.14 8.70
CA VAL A 379 43.22 -33.58 7.36
C VAL A 379 41.74 -34.00 7.40
N GLN A 380 41.31 -34.67 8.43
CA GLN A 380 39.89 -35.05 8.64
C GLN A 380 39.00 -33.81 8.77
N ALA A 381 39.47 -32.75 9.45
CA ALA A 381 38.76 -31.45 9.52
C ALA A 381 38.69 -30.71 8.16
N ALA A 382 39.73 -30.86 7.33
CA ALA A 382 39.71 -30.27 5.97
C ALA A 382 38.75 -31.00 5.05
N ILE A 383 38.66 -32.32 5.10
CA ILE A 383 37.70 -33.12 4.38
C ILE A 383 36.29 -32.73 4.77
N LYS A 384 36.03 -32.57 6.07
CA LYS A 384 34.75 -32.17 6.63
C LYS A 384 34.28 -30.83 6.06
N ARG A 385 35.19 -29.86 5.93
CA ARG A 385 34.88 -28.54 5.32
C ARG A 385 34.57 -28.67 3.82
N ALA A 386 35.24 -29.54 3.11
CA ALA A 386 34.99 -29.81 1.69
C ALA A 386 33.66 -30.52 1.48
N GLU A 387 33.27 -31.46 2.34
CA GLU A 387 31.97 -32.15 2.28
C GLU A 387 30.79 -31.20 2.53
N ALA A 388 30.94 -30.27 3.48
CA ALA A 388 29.95 -29.22 3.71
C ALA A 388 29.79 -28.29 2.49
N ALA A 389 30.90 -27.93 1.83
CA ALA A 389 30.88 -27.11 0.60
C ALA A 389 30.21 -27.83 -0.58
N ILE A 390 30.36 -29.14 -0.71
CA ILE A 390 29.69 -29.94 -1.74
C ILE A 390 28.18 -29.92 -1.55
N THR A 391 27.73 -30.01 -0.31
CA THR A 391 26.29 -30.03 0.02
C THR A 391 25.61 -28.70 -0.32
N VAL A 392 26.30 -27.54 -0.16
CA VAL A 392 25.79 -26.21 -0.50
C VAL A 392 25.68 -26.02 -2.03
N ALA A 393 26.45 -26.71 -2.81
CA ALA A 393 26.64 -26.44 -4.24
C ALA A 393 25.73 -27.24 -5.19
N SER A 394 25.04 -28.30 -4.75
CA SER A 394 24.24 -29.15 -5.64
C SER A 394 22.74 -28.83 -5.59
N ALA A 395 22.23 -28.27 -6.68
CA ALA A 395 20.85 -27.79 -6.80
C ALA A 395 19.95 -28.67 -7.70
N ASP A 396 20.37 -29.88 -8.05
CA ASP A 396 19.52 -30.86 -8.75
C ASP A 396 18.75 -31.69 -7.70
N PRO A 397 17.39 -31.69 -7.69
CA PRO A 397 16.58 -32.36 -6.67
C PRO A 397 16.87 -33.84 -6.51
N LYS A 398 17.18 -34.56 -7.58
CA LYS A 398 17.55 -35.98 -7.51
C LYS A 398 18.95 -36.21 -6.95
N LYS A 399 19.92 -35.45 -7.43
CA LYS A 399 21.31 -35.49 -6.92
C LYS A 399 21.41 -34.96 -5.50
N THR A 400 20.57 -34.00 -5.14
CA THR A 400 20.53 -33.40 -3.81
C THR A 400 20.04 -34.39 -2.75
N ALA A 401 18.98 -35.18 -3.05
CA ALA A 401 18.53 -36.23 -2.13
C ALA A 401 19.62 -37.25 -1.87
N GLU A 402 20.32 -37.71 -2.93
CA GLU A 402 21.41 -38.66 -2.84
C GLU A 402 22.62 -38.08 -2.08
N GLN A 403 22.94 -36.81 -2.29
CA GLN A 403 24.01 -36.11 -1.58
C GLN A 403 23.66 -35.79 -0.13
N THR A 404 22.40 -35.51 0.18
CA THR A 404 21.93 -35.36 1.55
C THR A 404 22.05 -36.68 2.32
N GLU A 405 21.77 -37.82 1.68
CA GLU A 405 21.98 -39.16 2.29
C GLU A 405 23.46 -39.48 2.43
N LEU A 406 24.30 -39.14 1.46
CA LEU A 406 25.77 -39.27 1.57
C LEU A 406 26.34 -38.38 2.70
N ALA A 407 25.85 -37.14 2.83
CA ALA A 407 26.25 -36.24 3.91
C ALA A 407 25.77 -36.73 5.28
N LYS A 408 24.58 -37.29 5.39
CA LYS A 408 24.09 -37.96 6.62
C LYS A 408 24.94 -39.18 6.98
N LYS A 409 25.27 -40.00 5.99
CA LYS A 409 26.17 -41.16 6.20
C LYS A 409 27.57 -40.73 6.63
N ALA A 410 28.13 -39.68 6.04
CA ALA A 410 29.40 -39.11 6.44
C ALA A 410 29.36 -38.50 7.87
N LEU A 411 28.21 -37.90 8.25
CA LEU A 411 27.99 -37.43 9.63
C LEU A 411 27.89 -38.62 10.62
N GLU A 412 27.17 -39.67 10.26
CA GLU A 412 27.08 -40.90 11.03
C GLU A 412 28.48 -41.54 11.23
N ASP A 413 29.28 -41.64 10.18
CA ASP A 413 30.65 -42.14 10.25
C ASP A 413 31.53 -41.26 11.16
N LYS A 414 31.34 -39.94 11.14
CA LYS A 414 32.08 -39.03 12.05
C LYS A 414 31.58 -39.07 13.49
N LYS A 415 30.31 -39.34 13.71
CA LYS A 415 29.79 -39.64 15.10
C LYS A 415 30.46 -40.89 15.68
N LYS A 416 30.81 -41.86 14.83
CA LYS A 416 31.60 -43.05 15.25
C LYS A 416 33.02 -42.68 15.70
N ASP A 417 33.59 -41.57 15.22
CA ASP A 417 34.94 -41.12 15.63
C ASP A 417 34.96 -40.40 16.99
N ILE A 418 33.81 -40.04 17.54
CA ILE A 418 33.71 -39.43 18.87
C ILE A 418 33.98 -40.45 19.95
N LYS A 419 33.39 -41.66 19.85
CA LYS A 419 33.55 -42.72 20.84
C LYS A 419 34.98 -43.15 21.11
N PRO A 420 35.84 -43.38 20.08
CA PRO A 420 37.27 -43.66 20.31
C PRO A 420 38.01 -42.53 21.04
N LYS A 421 37.62 -41.27 20.84
CA LYS A 421 38.20 -40.13 21.57
C LYS A 421 37.71 -40.04 23.02
N GLU A 422 36.46 -40.41 23.28
CA GLU A 422 35.92 -40.56 24.66
C GLU A 422 36.62 -41.67 25.38
N ASP A 423 36.85 -42.84 24.72
CA ASP A 423 37.58 -43.96 25.29
C ASP A 423 39.05 -43.59 25.54
N ALA A 424 39.69 -42.83 24.66
CA ALA A 424 41.06 -42.33 24.87
C ALA A 424 41.15 -41.32 26.03
N LYS A 425 40.18 -40.46 26.22
CA LYS A 425 40.04 -39.59 27.39
C LYS A 425 39.92 -40.41 28.68
N ALA A 426 38.99 -41.42 28.70
CA ALA A 426 38.78 -42.25 29.85
C ALA A 426 40.04 -43.05 30.22
N ALA A 427 40.77 -43.57 29.23
CA ALA A 427 42.03 -44.27 29.46
C ALA A 427 43.16 -43.39 30.06
N THR A 428 43.27 -42.13 29.54
CA THR A 428 44.29 -41.19 30.09
C THR A 428 43.88 -40.68 31.48
N GLU A 429 42.60 -40.47 31.77
CA GLU A 429 42.12 -40.13 33.12
C GLU A 429 42.35 -41.29 34.12
N LYS A 430 42.18 -42.52 33.70
CA LYS A 430 42.50 -43.72 34.52
C LYS A 430 43.96 -43.78 34.84
N THR A 431 44.81 -43.61 33.84
CA THR A 431 46.29 -43.62 34.01
C THR A 431 46.76 -42.50 34.96
N ALA A 432 46.23 -41.32 34.86
CA ALA A 432 46.49 -40.19 35.75
C ALA A 432 46.11 -40.50 37.21
N LYS A 433 44.92 -41.12 37.41
CA LYS A 433 44.43 -41.55 38.75
C LYS A 433 45.33 -42.64 39.36
N GLU A 434 45.80 -43.62 38.56
CA GLU A 434 46.71 -44.67 39.01
C GLU A 434 48.08 -44.12 39.44
N ILE A 435 48.61 -43.14 38.70
CA ILE A 435 49.84 -42.44 39.05
C ILE A 435 49.64 -41.61 40.33
N ALA A 436 48.49 -40.91 40.48
CA ALA A 436 48.20 -40.14 41.68
C ALA A 436 48.06 -41.07 42.92
N ALA A 437 47.48 -42.27 42.77
CA ALA A 437 47.36 -43.27 43.84
C ALA A 437 48.75 -43.79 44.22
N GLN A 438 49.68 -44.02 43.28
CA GLN A 438 51.06 -44.39 43.54
C GLN A 438 51.83 -43.30 44.29
N ILE A 439 51.63 -42.01 43.97
CA ILE A 439 52.21 -40.90 44.72
C ILE A 439 51.71 -40.85 46.17
N ALA A 440 50.41 -41.13 46.38
CA ALA A 440 49.74 -41.15 47.70
C ALA A 440 50.22 -42.30 48.62
N MET A 441 50.77 -43.38 48.06
CA MET A 441 51.32 -44.56 48.81
C MET A 441 52.79 -44.43 49.11
N LEU A 442 53.52 -43.38 48.66
CA LEU A 442 54.90 -43.16 49.02
C LEU A 442 55.01 -42.84 50.52
N PRO A 443 56.03 -43.46 51.25
CA PRO A 443 56.26 -43.16 52.68
C PRO A 443 56.54 -41.67 52.84
N LYS A 444 56.09 -41.01 53.90
CA LYS A 444 56.25 -39.59 54.19
C LYS A 444 57.74 -39.16 54.29
N GLY A 445 58.36 -39.09 53.17
CA GLY A 445 59.70 -38.61 52.92
C GLY A 445 59.62 -38.03 51.53
N LYS A 446 60.25 -36.88 51.24
CA LYS A 446 60.12 -36.11 49.99
C LYS A 446 59.66 -36.91 48.79
N PRO A 447 58.47 -36.54 48.16
CA PRO A 447 57.95 -37.29 47.01
C PRO A 447 59.04 -37.32 45.90
N ASP A 448 59.17 -38.47 45.22
CA ASP A 448 60.04 -38.62 44.06
C ASP A 448 59.60 -37.58 42.97
N GLU A 449 60.50 -36.60 42.73
CA GLU A 449 60.26 -35.54 41.77
C GLU A 449 59.95 -36.09 40.37
N ALA A 450 60.52 -37.24 40.01
CA ALA A 450 60.22 -37.89 38.74
C ALA A 450 58.77 -38.41 38.62
N LEU A 451 58.20 -38.92 39.75
CA LEU A 451 56.82 -39.41 39.77
C LEU A 451 55.85 -38.26 39.78
N ILE A 452 56.14 -37.14 40.46
CA ILE A 452 55.37 -35.90 40.41
C ILE A 452 55.33 -35.31 38.96
N LYS A 453 56.49 -35.29 38.32
CA LYS A 453 56.62 -34.82 36.92
C LYS A 453 55.82 -35.73 35.99
N LYS A 454 55.82 -37.03 36.14
CA LYS A 454 54.99 -37.98 35.34
C LYS A 454 53.50 -37.78 35.56
N ASN A 455 53.06 -37.47 36.79
CA ASN A 455 51.69 -37.21 37.09
C ASN A 455 51.24 -35.88 36.44
N THR A 456 52.04 -34.79 36.48
CA THR A 456 51.80 -33.53 35.81
C THR A 456 51.68 -33.72 34.31
N GLU A 457 52.60 -34.45 33.70
CA GLU A 457 52.55 -34.74 32.25
C GLU A 457 51.29 -35.59 31.88
N ALA A 458 50.87 -36.52 32.74
CA ALA A 458 49.68 -37.31 32.54
C ALA A 458 48.42 -36.43 32.63
N GLN A 459 48.33 -35.49 33.59
CA GLN A 459 47.24 -34.51 33.71
C GLN A 459 47.19 -33.56 32.54
N GLU A 460 48.32 -33.07 32.03
CA GLU A 460 48.37 -32.24 30.83
C GLU A 460 47.83 -33.01 29.60
N LYS A 461 48.17 -34.30 29.47
CA LYS A 461 47.62 -35.14 28.40
C LYS A 461 46.11 -35.35 28.52
N VAL A 462 45.60 -35.52 29.76
CA VAL A 462 44.14 -35.61 30.01
C VAL A 462 43.46 -34.27 29.61
N THR A 463 44.02 -33.13 30.02
CA THR A 463 43.49 -31.82 29.68
C THR A 463 43.43 -31.60 28.15
N LYS A 464 44.51 -31.99 27.46
CA LYS A 464 44.55 -31.94 26.00
C LYS A 464 43.53 -32.85 25.34
N ALA A 465 43.38 -34.10 25.83
CA ALA A 465 42.38 -35.03 25.30
C ALA A 465 40.93 -34.52 25.48
N ILE A 466 40.67 -33.87 26.62
CA ILE A 466 39.36 -33.22 26.88
C ILE A 466 39.11 -32.07 25.88
N SER A 467 40.14 -31.24 25.67
CA SER A 467 40.05 -30.13 24.70
C SER A 467 39.81 -30.64 23.27
N ASP A 468 40.56 -31.66 22.87
CA ASP A 468 40.43 -32.26 21.53
C ASP A 468 39.06 -32.91 21.32
N LEU A 469 38.50 -33.56 22.35
CA LEU A 469 37.15 -34.13 22.31
C LEU A 469 36.09 -33.04 22.19
N LYS A 470 36.18 -31.95 22.97
CA LYS A 470 35.27 -30.80 22.90
C LYS A 470 35.29 -30.17 21.52
N LEU A 471 36.47 -29.94 20.96
CA LEU A 471 36.62 -29.40 19.59
C LEU A 471 35.99 -30.32 18.53
N ALA A 472 36.10 -31.63 18.69
CA ALA A 472 35.48 -32.62 17.80
C ALA A 472 33.98 -32.63 17.90
N GLN A 473 33.40 -32.49 19.09
CA GLN A 473 31.97 -32.42 19.35
C GLN A 473 31.39 -31.13 18.78
N GLU A 474 32.00 -29.96 19.03
CA GLU A 474 31.57 -28.69 18.46
C GLU A 474 31.69 -28.67 16.94
N ALA A 475 32.66 -29.33 16.36
CA ALA A 475 32.80 -29.49 14.93
C ALA A 475 31.70 -30.39 14.34
N SER A 476 31.30 -31.47 15.05
CA SER A 476 30.15 -32.31 14.64
C SER A 476 28.86 -31.53 14.64
N THR A 477 28.59 -30.77 15.70
CA THR A 477 27.36 -29.95 15.80
C THR A 477 27.28 -28.91 14.73
N ARG A 478 28.40 -28.22 14.41
CA ARG A 478 28.47 -27.26 13.30
C ARG A 478 28.24 -27.93 11.93
N ALA A 479 28.68 -29.12 11.71
CA ALA A 479 28.41 -29.85 10.48
C ALA A 479 26.96 -30.31 10.36
N GLU A 480 26.32 -30.66 11.45
CA GLU A 480 24.87 -30.99 11.50
C GLU A 480 24.02 -29.77 11.12
N ALA A 481 24.32 -28.60 11.71
CA ALA A 481 23.64 -27.35 11.39
C ALA A 481 23.83 -26.98 9.91
N ALA A 482 25.05 -27.03 9.40
CA ALA A 482 25.35 -26.71 8.02
C ALA A 482 24.62 -27.67 7.02
N ILE A 483 24.50 -28.94 7.33
CA ILE A 483 23.75 -29.90 6.51
C ILE A 483 22.25 -29.55 6.51
N THR A 484 21.71 -29.19 7.67
CA THR A 484 20.31 -28.84 7.80
C THR A 484 19.98 -27.54 7.05
N ASP A 485 20.82 -26.51 7.21
CA ASP A 485 20.64 -25.22 6.55
C ASP A 485 20.74 -25.37 5.03
N THR A 486 21.69 -26.16 4.55
CA THR A 486 21.85 -26.41 3.13
C THR A 486 20.68 -27.17 2.53
N ALA A 487 20.17 -28.18 3.23
CA ALA A 487 19.00 -28.94 2.77
C ALA A 487 17.75 -28.03 2.68
N ASN A 488 17.58 -27.10 3.61
CA ASN A 488 16.50 -26.12 3.60
C ASN A 488 16.64 -25.13 2.45
N GLU A 489 17.86 -24.63 2.21
CA GLU A 489 18.13 -23.70 1.11
C GLU A 489 17.88 -24.34 -0.26
N ILE A 490 18.31 -25.57 -0.46
CA ILE A 490 18.06 -26.32 -1.71
C ILE A 490 16.56 -26.55 -1.91
N LYS A 491 15.83 -26.93 -0.86
CA LYS A 491 14.37 -27.09 -0.91
C LYS A 491 13.71 -25.79 -1.35
N LEU A 492 14.11 -24.67 -0.74
CA LEU A 492 13.60 -23.34 -1.07
C LEU A 492 13.87 -22.94 -2.53
N VAL A 493 15.10 -23.14 -3.00
CA VAL A 493 15.48 -22.82 -4.39
C VAL A 493 14.71 -23.69 -5.39
N THR A 494 14.52 -24.98 -5.09
CA THR A 494 13.74 -25.90 -5.94
C THR A 494 12.27 -25.50 -6.00
N GLU A 495 11.68 -25.11 -4.87
CA GLU A 495 10.30 -24.61 -4.82
C GLU A 495 10.16 -23.28 -5.58
N ASN A 496 11.13 -22.39 -5.47
CA ASN A 496 11.13 -21.12 -6.18
C ASN A 496 11.27 -21.32 -7.70
N GLU A 497 12.13 -22.23 -8.15
CA GLU A 497 12.24 -22.57 -9.57
C GLU A 497 10.93 -23.16 -10.11
N LYS A 498 10.31 -24.09 -9.38
CA LYS A 498 9.02 -24.66 -9.75
C LYS A 498 7.93 -23.58 -9.83
N LYS A 499 7.88 -22.68 -8.85
CA LYS A 499 6.95 -21.54 -8.85
C LYS A 499 7.22 -20.60 -10.03
N ALA A 500 8.48 -20.29 -10.33
CA ALA A 500 8.83 -19.42 -11.45
C ALA A 500 8.38 -20.04 -12.78
N LYS A 501 8.64 -21.32 -13.01
CA LYS A 501 8.16 -22.04 -14.21
C LYS A 501 6.64 -22.09 -14.32
N GLN A 502 5.94 -22.30 -13.20
CA GLN A 502 4.48 -22.27 -13.15
C GLN A 502 3.96 -20.86 -13.46
N THR A 503 4.56 -19.81 -12.91
CA THR A 503 4.20 -18.42 -13.19
C THR A 503 4.31 -18.09 -14.68
N VAL A 504 5.36 -18.57 -15.35
CA VAL A 504 5.51 -18.43 -16.82
C VAL A 504 4.40 -19.16 -17.57
N ALA A 505 4.08 -20.39 -17.18
CA ALA A 505 3.02 -21.18 -17.81
C ALA A 505 1.64 -20.51 -17.64
N ASP A 506 1.33 -20.06 -16.43
CA ASP A 506 0.07 -19.39 -16.12
C ASP A 506 -0.05 -18.06 -16.88
N ALA A 507 1.03 -17.27 -16.95
CA ALA A 507 1.06 -16.02 -17.71
C ALA A 507 0.86 -16.26 -19.23
N LYS A 508 1.48 -17.30 -19.78
CA LYS A 508 1.27 -17.68 -21.20
C LYS A 508 -0.16 -18.14 -21.47
N ALA A 509 -0.75 -18.94 -20.59
CA ALA A 509 -2.16 -19.35 -20.69
C ALA A 509 -3.09 -18.15 -20.64
N ARG A 510 -2.85 -17.22 -19.71
CA ARG A 510 -3.62 -16.00 -19.59
C ARG A 510 -3.49 -15.09 -20.82
N LEU A 511 -2.30 -14.98 -21.40
CA LEU A 511 -2.07 -14.22 -22.63
C LEU A 511 -2.99 -14.69 -23.78
N GLU A 512 -3.17 -15.99 -23.96
CA GLU A 512 -4.05 -16.52 -25.02
C GLU A 512 -5.53 -16.16 -24.79
N VAL A 513 -5.98 -16.14 -23.55
CA VAL A 513 -7.34 -15.68 -23.21
C VAL A 513 -7.49 -14.20 -23.54
N VAL A 514 -6.57 -13.38 -23.07
CA VAL A 514 -6.62 -11.93 -23.23
C VAL A 514 -6.48 -11.50 -24.68
N LYS A 515 -5.72 -12.21 -25.51
CA LYS A 515 -5.66 -11.98 -26.96
C LYS A 515 -7.04 -12.15 -27.60
N LYS A 516 -7.75 -13.24 -27.30
CA LYS A 516 -9.11 -13.49 -27.83
C LYS A 516 -10.09 -12.41 -27.37
N GLU A 517 -9.99 -11.98 -26.10
CA GLU A 517 -10.82 -10.87 -25.56
C GLU A 517 -10.52 -9.56 -26.29
N SER A 518 -9.25 -9.27 -26.57
CA SER A 518 -8.80 -8.08 -27.31
C SER A 518 -9.31 -8.11 -28.75
N GLU A 519 -9.20 -9.24 -29.46
CA GLU A 519 -9.70 -9.41 -30.80
C GLU A 519 -11.22 -9.19 -30.87
N LYS A 520 -11.96 -9.76 -29.93
CA LYS A 520 -13.41 -9.57 -29.83
C LYS A 520 -13.78 -8.09 -29.54
N ALA A 521 -13.10 -7.46 -28.58
CA ALA A 521 -13.37 -6.05 -28.22
C ALA A 521 -13.06 -5.10 -29.39
N ASN A 522 -12.00 -5.36 -30.15
CA ASN A 522 -11.66 -4.59 -31.34
C ASN A 522 -12.69 -4.82 -32.48
N ALA A 523 -13.13 -6.05 -32.71
CA ALA A 523 -14.18 -6.37 -33.69
C ALA A 523 -15.51 -5.70 -33.33
N ASP A 524 -15.91 -5.71 -32.06
CA ASP A 524 -17.11 -5.03 -31.57
C ASP A 524 -17.03 -3.51 -31.79
N ARG A 525 -15.86 -2.89 -31.52
CA ARG A 525 -15.61 -1.46 -31.79
C ARG A 525 -15.73 -1.17 -33.29
N ASP A 526 -15.09 -1.95 -34.13
CA ASP A 526 -15.08 -1.73 -35.58
C ASP A 526 -16.46 -1.91 -36.24
N LEU A 527 -17.26 -2.86 -35.70
CA LEU A 527 -18.65 -3.04 -36.11
C LEU A 527 -19.47 -1.78 -35.79
N ILE A 528 -19.36 -1.22 -34.60
CA ILE A 528 -20.06 0.02 -34.19
C ILE A 528 -19.57 1.20 -35.03
N ALA A 529 -18.26 1.36 -35.25
CA ALA A 529 -17.69 2.41 -36.07
C ALA A 529 -18.22 2.34 -37.51
N LYS A 530 -18.38 1.12 -38.07
CA LYS A 530 -19.00 0.93 -39.38
C LYS A 530 -20.48 1.32 -39.39
N THR A 531 -21.21 1.07 -38.31
CA THR A 531 -22.62 1.49 -38.15
C THR A 531 -22.73 3.00 -38.17
N LEU A 532 -21.78 3.71 -37.55
CA LEU A 532 -21.68 5.18 -37.62
C LEU A 532 -21.54 5.73 -39.03
N THR A 533 -20.85 5.03 -39.91
CA THR A 533 -20.70 5.43 -41.32
C THR A 533 -21.93 5.16 -42.18
N THR A 534 -22.86 4.32 -41.70
CA THR A 534 -24.11 4.03 -42.41
C THR A 534 -25.26 5.03 -42.16
N GLY A 535 -24.99 6.00 -41.27
CA GLY A 535 -25.80 7.20 -41.19
C GLY A 535 -26.98 7.16 -40.25
N LEU A 536 -27.51 8.36 -39.98
CA LEU A 536 -28.76 8.60 -39.29
C LEU A 536 -29.91 8.02 -40.12
N LYS A 537 -31.00 7.63 -39.44
CA LYS A 537 -32.23 7.30 -40.15
C LYS A 537 -32.86 8.57 -40.75
N LYS A 538 -33.68 8.42 -41.81
CA LYS A 538 -34.45 9.52 -42.36
C LYS A 538 -35.34 10.12 -41.28
N ALA A 539 -35.16 11.42 -41.03
CA ALA A 539 -35.99 12.16 -40.13
C ALA A 539 -37.37 12.47 -40.77
N LYS A 540 -38.39 12.44 -39.98
CA LYS A 540 -39.75 12.88 -40.38
C LYS A 540 -39.78 14.41 -40.57
N ALA A 541 -39.12 15.15 -39.67
CA ALA A 541 -38.98 16.59 -39.73
C ALA A 541 -37.67 17.00 -39.01
N LEU A 542 -37.11 18.12 -39.50
CA LEU A 542 -36.01 18.81 -38.85
C LEU A 542 -36.53 20.17 -38.32
N GLN A 543 -36.37 20.42 -37.06
CA GLN A 543 -36.86 21.62 -36.37
C GLN A 543 -35.82 22.18 -35.45
N PHE A 544 -35.91 23.44 -35.08
CA PHE A 544 -35.05 24.07 -34.08
C PHE A 544 -35.82 24.29 -32.78
N SER A 545 -35.15 24.24 -31.66
CA SER A 545 -35.71 24.66 -30.38
C SER A 545 -36.12 26.14 -30.42
N ALA A 546 -37.05 26.55 -29.55
CA ALA A 546 -37.55 27.92 -29.51
C ALA A 546 -36.45 28.99 -29.30
N ASN A 547 -35.35 28.62 -28.61
CA ASN A 547 -34.18 29.49 -28.42
C ASN A 547 -33.16 29.43 -29.57
N GLY A 548 -33.36 28.55 -30.54
CA GLY A 548 -32.48 28.32 -31.68
C GLY A 548 -31.14 27.65 -31.36
N LEU A 549 -30.96 27.11 -30.15
CA LEU A 549 -29.68 26.51 -29.72
C LEU A 549 -29.59 25.03 -30.05
N GLU A 550 -30.72 24.38 -30.39
CA GLU A 550 -30.79 22.94 -30.67
C GLU A 550 -31.42 22.69 -32.04
N LEU A 551 -30.87 21.75 -32.79
CA LEU A 551 -31.49 21.14 -33.96
C LEU A 551 -32.10 19.83 -33.54
N ILE A 552 -33.39 19.66 -33.76
CA ILE A 552 -34.18 18.49 -33.38
C ILE A 552 -34.64 17.73 -34.62
N ALA A 553 -34.36 16.44 -34.68
CA ALA A 553 -34.89 15.57 -35.73
C ALA A 553 -35.97 14.65 -35.15
N GLU A 554 -37.20 14.84 -35.59
CA GLU A 554 -38.29 13.90 -35.31
C GLU A 554 -38.08 12.61 -36.09
N GLN A 555 -38.20 11.47 -35.40
CA GLN A 555 -38.07 10.14 -35.99
C GLN A 555 -39.42 9.57 -36.34
N GLU A 556 -39.51 8.69 -37.35
CA GLU A 556 -40.74 7.94 -37.65
C GLU A 556 -41.16 7.02 -36.50
N SER A 557 -40.13 6.51 -35.79
CA SER A 557 -40.34 5.65 -34.60
C SER A 557 -39.16 5.89 -33.62
N GLY A 558 -39.48 6.13 -32.35
CA GLY A 558 -38.51 6.39 -31.30
C GLY A 558 -38.51 7.84 -30.81
N PRO A 559 -37.64 8.16 -29.84
CA PRO A 559 -37.50 9.52 -29.33
C PRO A 559 -36.84 10.45 -30.39
N PRO A 560 -37.09 11.76 -30.33
CA PRO A 560 -36.41 12.72 -31.19
C PRO A 560 -34.91 12.71 -30.91
N LEU A 561 -34.12 12.99 -31.94
CA LEU A 561 -32.66 13.21 -31.83
C LEU A 561 -32.38 14.70 -31.80
N ALA A 562 -31.37 15.13 -31.11
CA ALA A 562 -31.01 16.53 -31.01
C ALA A 562 -29.49 16.77 -31.13
N TRP A 563 -29.13 17.96 -31.69
CA TRP A 563 -27.75 18.39 -31.85
C TRP A 563 -27.65 19.87 -31.50
N SER A 564 -26.51 20.28 -30.95
CA SER A 564 -26.18 21.67 -30.71
C SER A 564 -26.03 22.42 -32.04
N THR A 565 -26.63 23.60 -32.15
CA THR A 565 -26.45 24.50 -33.33
C THR A 565 -25.10 25.22 -33.29
N VAL A 566 -24.38 25.21 -32.16
CA VAL A 566 -23.06 25.81 -32.00
C VAL A 566 -21.96 25.01 -32.70
N ASN A 567 -22.00 23.68 -32.59
CA ASN A 567 -20.91 22.81 -33.04
C ASN A 567 -21.37 21.51 -33.74
N GLY A 568 -22.66 21.26 -33.82
CA GLY A 568 -23.27 20.06 -34.42
C GLY A 568 -23.07 18.77 -33.59
N LYS A 569 -22.55 18.86 -32.35
CA LYS A 569 -22.44 17.69 -31.47
C LYS A 569 -23.83 17.21 -31.03
N PRO A 570 -24.03 15.87 -30.95
CA PRO A 570 -25.31 15.33 -30.48
C PRO A 570 -25.50 15.62 -28.99
N ILE A 571 -26.71 15.96 -28.61
CA ILE A 571 -27.12 16.32 -27.25
C ILE A 571 -28.41 15.58 -26.88
N ALA A 572 -28.71 15.53 -25.59
CA ALA A 572 -30.04 15.12 -25.17
C ALA A 572 -31.10 16.15 -25.64
N PRO A 573 -32.21 15.74 -26.23
CA PRO A 573 -33.27 16.67 -26.64
C PRO A 573 -33.72 17.52 -25.47
N ASP A 574 -33.90 18.84 -25.70
CA ASP A 574 -34.48 19.78 -24.76
C ASP A 574 -33.66 20.09 -23.48
N SER A 575 -32.35 20.31 -23.66
CA SER A 575 -31.41 20.63 -22.60
C SER A 575 -31.68 21.98 -21.91
N THR A 576 -32.41 22.91 -22.51
CA THR A 576 -32.60 24.28 -22.00
C THR A 576 -33.78 24.47 -21.03
N ALA A 577 -34.76 23.56 -21.01
CA ALA A 577 -35.86 23.56 -20.07
C ALA A 577 -35.70 22.48 -18.96
N SER A 578 -34.53 21.89 -18.87
CA SER A 578 -34.27 20.85 -17.88
C SER A 578 -34.29 21.40 -16.45
N THR A 579 -34.91 20.68 -15.55
CA THR A 579 -34.93 21.04 -14.13
C THR A 579 -34.10 20.09 -13.31
N TRP A 580 -33.42 20.65 -12.31
CA TRP A 580 -32.65 19.89 -11.32
C TRP A 580 -33.38 20.01 -9.99
N THR A 581 -33.77 18.88 -9.41
CA THR A 581 -34.49 18.85 -8.13
C THR A 581 -33.69 18.05 -7.09
N LEU A 582 -33.75 18.47 -5.82
CA LEU A 582 -33.16 17.73 -4.72
C LEU A 582 -33.92 16.39 -4.57
N GLU A 583 -33.23 15.28 -4.87
CA GLU A 583 -33.80 13.93 -4.72
C GLU A 583 -33.65 13.45 -3.27
N ARG A 584 -32.46 13.72 -2.66
CA ARG A 584 -32.09 13.14 -1.38
C ARG A 584 -30.92 13.87 -0.71
N THR A 585 -30.85 13.73 0.63
CA THR A 585 -29.67 14.14 1.41
C THR A 585 -29.10 12.94 2.17
N PHE A 586 -27.79 12.72 2.08
CA PHE A 586 -27.03 11.77 2.87
C PHE A 586 -26.38 12.52 4.03
N GLY A 587 -26.39 11.95 5.23
CA GLY A 587 -26.01 12.67 6.44
C GLY A 587 -27.10 13.61 6.92
N THR A 588 -26.87 14.27 8.02
CA THR A 588 -27.88 15.12 8.69
C THR A 588 -27.46 16.59 8.80
N GLY A 589 -26.21 16.91 8.45
CA GLY A 589 -25.68 18.28 8.56
C GLY A 589 -25.46 18.77 10.00
N ASP A 590 -25.53 17.88 10.99
CA ASP A 590 -25.39 18.19 12.42
C ASP A 590 -24.40 17.24 13.11
N GLY A 591 -24.35 17.28 14.44
CA GLY A 591 -23.47 16.43 15.24
C GLY A 591 -23.76 14.93 15.16
N LYS A 592 -24.92 14.53 14.67
CA LYS A 592 -25.38 13.13 14.54
C LYS A 592 -25.05 12.53 13.18
N SER A 593 -24.58 13.34 12.25
CA SER A 593 -24.24 12.87 10.90
C SER A 593 -23.17 11.78 10.93
N LEU A 594 -23.38 10.74 10.09
CA LEU A 594 -22.42 9.68 9.85
C LEU A 594 -21.28 10.12 8.92
N ILE A 595 -21.40 11.31 8.32
CA ILE A 595 -20.33 11.96 7.57
C ILE A 595 -19.58 12.86 8.55
N THR A 596 -18.29 12.56 8.73
CA THR A 596 -17.42 13.24 9.69
C THR A 596 -16.87 14.52 9.07
N ASP A 597 -17.14 15.69 9.69
CA ASP A 597 -16.73 17.02 9.21
C ASP A 597 -17.15 17.27 7.75
N ARG A 598 -16.26 17.61 6.84
CA ARG A 598 -16.59 17.94 5.44
C ARG A 598 -16.51 16.71 4.52
N ALA A 599 -17.46 16.58 3.61
CA ALA A 599 -17.40 15.69 2.49
C ALA A 599 -16.43 16.25 1.44
N ASN A 600 -15.13 15.99 1.63
CA ASN A 600 -14.06 16.57 0.82
C ASN A 600 -13.95 15.91 -0.57
N SER A 601 -14.40 14.67 -0.70
CA SER A 601 -14.38 13.93 -1.96
C SER A 601 -15.62 13.04 -2.10
N ILE A 602 -16.10 12.94 -3.34
CA ILE A 602 -17.25 12.12 -3.71
C ILE A 602 -16.93 11.39 -5.01
N ALA A 603 -17.29 10.10 -5.08
CA ALA A 603 -17.21 9.32 -6.30
C ALA A 603 -18.40 8.38 -6.44
N PHE A 604 -18.95 8.27 -7.66
CA PHE A 604 -19.90 7.21 -7.99
C PHE A 604 -19.18 5.95 -8.46
N SER A 605 -19.69 4.79 -8.09
CA SER A 605 -19.26 3.53 -8.72
C SER A 605 -19.57 3.54 -10.22
N PRO A 606 -18.81 2.81 -11.07
CA PRO A 606 -19.03 2.78 -12.52
C PRO A 606 -20.43 2.33 -12.95
N ASP A 607 -21.12 1.55 -12.12
CA ASP A 607 -22.52 1.12 -12.34
C ASP A 607 -23.57 2.12 -11.79
N GLY A 608 -23.12 3.21 -11.16
CA GLY A 608 -23.96 4.27 -10.60
C GLY A 608 -24.78 3.91 -9.36
N LYS A 609 -24.57 2.71 -8.79
CA LYS A 609 -25.37 2.21 -7.66
C LYS A 609 -24.84 2.63 -6.30
N THR A 610 -23.55 2.84 -6.19
CA THR A 610 -22.85 3.19 -4.94
C THR A 610 -22.28 4.59 -5.02
N LEU A 611 -22.43 5.36 -3.95
CA LEU A 611 -21.79 6.64 -3.74
C LEU A 611 -20.73 6.50 -2.62
N ALA A 612 -19.47 6.75 -2.92
CA ALA A 612 -18.40 6.84 -1.93
C ALA A 612 -18.21 8.28 -1.50
N ILE A 613 -18.13 8.52 -0.21
CA ILE A 613 -17.90 9.84 0.40
C ILE A 613 -16.66 9.76 1.27
N GLY A 614 -15.67 10.57 0.95
CA GLY A 614 -14.45 10.75 1.75
C GLY A 614 -14.57 11.99 2.62
N SER A 615 -14.36 11.81 3.91
CA SER A 615 -14.50 12.82 4.95
C SER A 615 -13.40 12.69 5.99
N GLY A 616 -13.52 13.38 7.10
CA GLY A 616 -12.60 13.23 8.23
C GLY A 616 -12.34 14.55 8.94
N GLU A 617 -12.05 14.46 10.23
CA GLU A 617 -11.59 15.61 11.01
C GLU A 617 -10.11 15.88 10.76
N PRO A 618 -9.73 17.12 10.40
CA PRO A 618 -8.33 17.46 10.17
C PRO A 618 -7.43 17.03 11.34
N SER A 619 -6.35 16.34 11.01
CA SER A 619 -5.38 15.79 11.96
C SER A 619 -5.92 14.75 12.94
N ARG A 620 -7.11 14.18 12.70
CA ARG A 620 -7.73 13.20 13.60
C ARG A 620 -8.17 11.92 12.92
N SER A 621 -8.96 12.03 11.85
CA SER A 621 -9.46 10.84 11.14
C SER A 621 -9.68 11.13 9.66
N GLY A 622 -9.66 10.07 8.86
CA GLY A 622 -10.07 10.08 7.47
C GLY A 622 -10.98 8.90 7.21
N ASP A 623 -12.26 9.18 7.10
CA ASP A 623 -13.31 8.18 7.00
C ASP A 623 -13.83 8.09 5.57
N ILE A 624 -14.21 6.90 5.14
CA ILE A 624 -14.88 6.67 3.86
C ILE A 624 -16.19 5.95 4.14
N THR A 625 -17.29 6.51 3.68
CA THR A 625 -18.63 5.90 3.76
C THR A 625 -19.13 5.54 2.38
N LEU A 626 -19.74 4.36 2.26
CA LEU A 626 -20.40 3.88 1.04
C LEU A 626 -21.90 3.89 1.23
N TRP A 627 -22.59 4.47 0.28
CA TRP A 627 -24.05 4.64 0.32
C TRP A 627 -24.71 4.07 -0.93
N GLU A 628 -25.83 3.41 -0.77
CA GLU A 628 -26.66 3.01 -1.90
C GLU A 628 -27.42 4.22 -2.45
N VAL A 629 -27.20 4.53 -3.74
CA VAL A 629 -27.72 5.74 -4.39
C VAL A 629 -29.25 5.75 -4.40
N THR A 630 -29.88 4.61 -4.70
CA THR A 630 -31.34 4.50 -4.87
C THR A 630 -32.11 4.60 -3.56
N THR A 631 -31.61 4.03 -2.48
CA THR A 631 -32.30 4.00 -1.18
C THR A 631 -31.78 5.07 -0.20
N GLY A 632 -30.56 5.55 -0.39
CA GLY A 632 -29.89 6.44 0.55
C GLY A 632 -29.37 5.73 1.81
N LYS A 633 -29.36 4.39 1.80
CA LYS A 633 -28.90 3.60 2.93
C LYS A 633 -27.37 3.57 2.96
N LEU A 634 -26.81 3.80 4.16
CA LEU A 634 -25.40 3.54 4.41
C LEU A 634 -25.15 2.02 4.33
N THR A 635 -24.24 1.60 3.45
CA THR A 635 -23.89 0.18 3.27
C THR A 635 -22.64 -0.19 4.04
N THR A 636 -21.66 0.71 4.09
CA THR A 636 -20.36 0.42 4.72
C THR A 636 -19.74 1.71 5.23
N THR A 637 -19.09 1.63 6.40
CA THR A 637 -18.21 2.68 6.92
C THR A 637 -16.81 2.11 7.07
N TYR A 638 -15.86 2.78 6.49
CA TYR A 638 -14.44 2.53 6.70
C TYR A 638 -13.89 3.63 7.60
N GLU A 639 -14.05 3.46 8.92
CA GLU A 639 -13.53 4.38 9.91
C GLU A 639 -12.00 4.39 9.91
N GLU A 640 -11.41 5.56 10.13
CA GLU A 640 -9.95 5.76 10.19
C GLU A 640 -9.20 5.09 9.02
N ARG A 641 -9.80 5.10 7.83
CA ARG A 641 -9.14 4.57 6.62
C ARG A 641 -7.86 5.33 6.31
N HIS A 642 -7.84 6.63 6.62
CA HIS A 642 -6.68 7.50 6.65
C HIS A 642 -6.50 8.09 8.06
N LEU A 643 -5.28 8.50 8.40
CA LEU A 643 -4.98 9.13 9.69
C LEU A 643 -5.38 10.61 9.73
N ASP A 644 -5.80 11.15 8.58
CA ASP A 644 -6.22 12.53 8.39
C ASP A 644 -7.24 12.58 7.25
N SER A 645 -7.89 13.74 7.03
CA SER A 645 -8.97 13.93 6.07
C SER A 645 -8.70 13.31 4.69
N VAL A 646 -9.72 12.70 4.11
CA VAL A 646 -9.69 12.12 2.76
C VAL A 646 -10.03 13.19 1.74
N PHE A 647 -9.10 13.52 0.84
CA PHE A 647 -9.27 14.57 -0.17
C PHE A 647 -9.61 14.05 -1.56
N ALA A 648 -9.34 12.79 -1.84
CA ALA A 648 -9.57 12.23 -3.16
C ALA A 648 -10.09 10.80 -3.10
N LEU A 649 -11.02 10.49 -3.99
CA LEU A 649 -11.60 9.16 -4.22
C LEU A 649 -11.75 8.91 -5.71
N ASP A 650 -11.45 7.68 -6.12
CA ASP A 650 -11.76 7.21 -7.47
C ASP A 650 -11.98 5.69 -7.48
N PHE A 651 -13.05 5.23 -8.11
CA PHE A 651 -13.31 3.80 -8.31
C PHE A 651 -12.49 3.26 -9.48
N SER A 652 -11.98 2.04 -9.33
CA SER A 652 -11.43 1.33 -10.48
C SER A 652 -12.48 1.17 -11.59
N PRO A 653 -12.07 1.12 -12.86
CA PRO A 653 -13.01 1.04 -13.98
C PRO A 653 -13.95 -0.18 -13.96
N ASP A 654 -13.57 -1.25 -13.26
CA ASP A 654 -14.40 -2.46 -13.05
C ASP A 654 -15.26 -2.37 -11.78
N GLY A 655 -15.13 -1.31 -11.00
CA GLY A 655 -15.89 -1.07 -9.77
C GLY A 655 -15.51 -1.93 -8.57
N LYS A 656 -14.42 -2.72 -8.64
CA LYS A 656 -14.03 -3.63 -7.55
C LYS A 656 -13.13 -3.00 -6.51
N LEU A 657 -12.39 -1.97 -6.90
CA LEU A 657 -11.42 -1.29 -6.05
C LEU A 657 -11.80 0.18 -5.87
N LEU A 658 -11.46 0.72 -4.72
CA LEU A 658 -11.56 2.16 -4.44
C LEU A 658 -10.18 2.69 -4.07
N ALA A 659 -9.67 3.65 -4.84
CA ALA A 659 -8.49 4.42 -4.50
C ALA A 659 -8.89 5.62 -3.65
N SER A 660 -8.09 5.93 -2.64
CA SER A 660 -8.27 7.09 -1.78
C SER A 660 -6.94 7.80 -1.52
N GLY A 661 -6.95 9.12 -1.50
CA GLY A 661 -5.82 9.97 -1.14
C GLY A 661 -6.19 10.86 0.05
N GLY A 662 -5.28 10.98 1.01
CA GLY A 662 -5.53 11.71 2.25
C GLY A 662 -4.47 12.75 2.60
N ALA A 663 -4.81 13.58 3.58
CA ALA A 663 -3.89 14.53 4.20
C ALA A 663 -2.74 13.82 4.94
N ASP A 664 -2.89 12.53 5.25
CA ASP A 664 -1.84 11.66 5.81
C ASP A 664 -0.76 11.25 4.79
N LYS A 665 -0.75 11.87 3.59
CA LYS A 665 0.26 11.71 2.53
C LYS A 665 0.27 10.33 1.85
N ALA A 666 -0.70 9.48 2.16
CA ALA A 666 -0.79 8.14 1.62
C ALA A 666 -1.89 8.02 0.56
N VAL A 667 -1.66 7.15 -0.41
CA VAL A 667 -2.68 6.64 -1.32
C VAL A 667 -2.99 5.20 -0.92
N ARG A 668 -4.27 4.87 -0.76
CA ARG A 668 -4.72 3.52 -0.38
C ARG A 668 -5.65 2.95 -1.43
N ILE A 669 -5.53 1.66 -1.66
CA ILE A 669 -6.46 0.89 -2.48
C ILE A 669 -7.21 -0.08 -1.58
N THR A 670 -8.52 0.06 -1.56
CA THR A 670 -9.44 -0.81 -0.82
C THR A 670 -10.14 -1.75 -1.79
N ASP A 671 -10.10 -3.05 -1.54
CA ASP A 671 -10.93 -4.05 -2.20
C ASP A 671 -12.34 -3.99 -1.59
N LEU A 672 -13.34 -3.67 -2.42
CA LEU A 672 -14.71 -3.44 -1.97
C LEU A 672 -15.45 -4.73 -1.60
N SER A 673 -15.01 -5.86 -2.12
CA SER A 673 -15.61 -7.16 -1.79
C SER A 673 -15.22 -7.66 -0.40
N THR A 674 -13.98 -7.37 0.01
CA THR A 674 -13.43 -7.79 1.29
C THR A 674 -13.38 -6.67 2.35
N GLY A 675 -13.52 -5.42 1.91
CA GLY A 675 -13.35 -4.23 2.74
C GLY A 675 -11.91 -3.98 3.20
N LYS A 676 -10.93 -4.74 2.71
CA LYS A 676 -9.53 -4.63 3.14
C LYS A 676 -8.74 -3.65 2.28
N VAL A 677 -7.79 -2.96 2.90
CA VAL A 677 -6.75 -2.23 2.16
C VAL A 677 -5.79 -3.26 1.57
N VAL A 678 -5.75 -3.34 0.24
CA VAL A 678 -4.89 -4.28 -0.49
C VAL A 678 -3.54 -3.67 -0.87
N LYS A 679 -3.44 -2.33 -0.95
CA LYS A 679 -2.20 -1.59 -1.18
C LYS A 679 -2.20 -0.26 -0.44
N VAL A 680 -1.01 0.12 0.05
CA VAL A 680 -0.71 1.46 0.55
C VAL A 680 0.51 1.96 -0.22
N PHE A 681 0.38 3.14 -0.83
CA PHE A 681 1.47 3.80 -1.50
C PHE A 681 1.90 5.01 -0.67
N GLU A 682 3.13 4.95 -0.22
CA GLU A 682 3.81 6.03 0.48
C GLU A 682 4.82 6.69 -0.45
N GLY A 683 5.01 8.00 -0.30
CA GLY A 683 6.00 8.70 -1.11
C GLY A 683 5.67 10.16 -1.39
N HIS A 684 4.41 10.60 -1.23
CA HIS A 684 4.11 12.03 -1.15
C HIS A 684 4.66 12.61 0.16
N THR A 685 5.25 13.80 0.07
CA THR A 685 5.80 14.49 1.25
C THR A 685 4.81 15.47 1.86
N HIS A 686 3.68 15.72 1.16
CA HIS A 686 2.56 16.55 1.61
C HIS A 686 1.23 15.87 1.24
N HIS A 687 0.10 16.54 1.49
CA HIS A 687 -1.26 16.00 1.27
C HIS A 687 -1.44 15.48 -0.15
N VAL A 688 -2.11 14.35 -0.30
CA VAL A 688 -2.56 13.83 -1.59
C VAL A 688 -3.90 14.50 -1.92
N LEU A 689 -3.91 15.35 -2.95
CA LEU A 689 -5.06 16.18 -3.33
C LEU A 689 -5.94 15.51 -4.41
N GLY A 690 -5.37 14.61 -5.21
CA GLY A 690 -6.08 13.92 -6.26
C GLY A 690 -5.61 12.48 -6.46
N VAL A 691 -6.52 11.60 -6.85
CA VAL A 691 -6.24 10.24 -7.34
C VAL A 691 -7.10 9.97 -8.57
N THR A 692 -6.58 9.19 -9.51
CA THR A 692 -7.31 8.82 -10.72
C THR A 692 -6.80 7.50 -11.29
N TRP A 693 -7.73 6.62 -11.65
CA TRP A 693 -7.42 5.37 -12.34
C TRP A 693 -7.27 5.59 -13.83
N ARG A 694 -6.28 4.94 -14.44
CA ARG A 694 -6.26 4.80 -15.90
C ARG A 694 -7.36 3.82 -16.34
N ALA A 695 -7.86 3.99 -17.56
CA ALA A 695 -8.97 3.21 -18.10
C ALA A 695 -8.76 1.68 -18.10
N ASP A 696 -7.52 1.21 -18.07
CA ASP A 696 -7.17 -0.21 -17.98
C ASP A 696 -7.36 -0.81 -16.56
N GLY A 697 -7.51 0.04 -15.53
CA GLY A 697 -7.63 -0.41 -14.15
C GLY A 697 -6.33 -0.91 -13.52
N ARG A 698 -5.17 -0.71 -14.17
CA ARG A 698 -3.86 -1.11 -13.66
C ARG A 698 -3.03 0.04 -13.12
N LEU A 699 -2.94 1.14 -13.86
CA LEU A 699 -2.22 2.30 -13.37
C LEU A 699 -3.14 3.24 -12.60
N LEU A 700 -2.59 3.80 -11.56
CA LEU A 700 -3.17 4.86 -10.74
C LEU A 700 -2.21 6.04 -10.75
N ALA A 701 -2.74 7.25 -10.92
CA ALA A 701 -1.98 8.47 -10.73
C ALA A 701 -2.49 9.24 -9.51
N SER A 702 -1.58 9.88 -8.80
CA SER A 702 -1.90 10.74 -7.66
C SER A 702 -1.19 12.09 -7.76
N SER A 703 -1.86 13.16 -7.33
CA SER A 703 -1.32 14.50 -7.25
C SER A 703 -1.24 14.97 -5.80
N GLY A 704 -0.23 15.78 -5.49
CA GLY A 704 0.00 16.20 -4.12
C GLY A 704 0.29 17.69 -3.96
N ALA A 705 0.11 18.16 -2.73
CA ALA A 705 0.55 19.48 -2.30
C ALA A 705 2.08 19.57 -2.14
N ASP A 706 2.81 18.53 -2.49
CA ASP A 706 4.25 18.47 -2.67
C ASP A 706 4.70 18.82 -4.10
N ASN A 707 3.81 19.35 -4.91
CA ASN A 707 4.05 19.80 -6.28
C ASN A 707 4.46 18.66 -7.24
N VAL A 708 4.04 17.43 -6.96
CA VAL A 708 4.45 16.23 -7.69
C VAL A 708 3.23 15.42 -8.11
N VAL A 709 3.32 14.81 -9.29
CA VAL A 709 2.44 13.71 -9.71
C VAL A 709 3.21 12.39 -9.61
N LYS A 710 2.58 11.37 -9.06
CA LYS A 710 3.15 10.03 -8.96
C LYS A 710 2.26 9.03 -9.70
N VAL A 711 2.88 8.16 -10.47
CA VAL A 711 2.21 7.08 -11.18
C VAL A 711 2.60 5.74 -10.55
N TRP A 712 1.61 4.94 -10.23
CA TRP A 712 1.71 3.68 -9.51
C TRP A 712 1.15 2.54 -10.33
N ASP A 713 1.82 1.41 -10.32
CA ASP A 713 1.25 0.13 -10.76
C ASP A 713 0.75 -0.62 -9.54
N TRP A 714 -0.56 -0.68 -9.35
CA TRP A 714 -1.13 -1.28 -8.15
C TRP A 714 -0.94 -2.80 -8.11
N THR A 715 -0.81 -3.45 -9.25
CA THR A 715 -0.67 -4.92 -9.34
C THR A 715 0.69 -5.38 -8.84
N THR A 716 1.75 -4.65 -9.18
CA THR A 716 3.11 -4.91 -8.69
C THR A 716 3.39 -4.22 -7.36
N GLY A 717 2.71 -3.10 -7.08
CA GLY A 717 2.97 -2.24 -5.93
C GLY A 717 4.11 -1.24 -6.17
N ASP A 718 4.58 -1.12 -7.41
CA ASP A 718 5.71 -0.27 -7.75
C ASP A 718 5.28 1.16 -8.08
N ARG A 719 6.10 2.13 -7.70
CA ARG A 719 6.03 3.48 -8.25
C ARG A 719 6.69 3.48 -9.61
N ARG A 720 5.90 3.65 -10.68
CA ARG A 720 6.38 3.68 -12.07
C ARG A 720 7.12 4.99 -12.37
N LYS A 721 6.57 6.11 -11.91
CA LYS A 721 7.12 7.43 -12.20
C LYS A 721 6.86 8.44 -11.09
N ASN A 722 7.80 9.36 -10.95
CA ASN A 722 7.70 10.62 -10.24
C ASN A 722 7.78 11.71 -11.30
N VAL A 723 6.77 12.55 -11.40
CA VAL A 723 6.73 13.65 -12.37
C VAL A 723 6.76 14.95 -11.59
N ASP A 724 7.82 15.74 -11.81
CA ASP A 724 8.06 17.03 -11.21
C ASP A 724 7.83 18.14 -12.25
N GLY A 725 7.90 19.40 -11.86
CA GLY A 725 7.82 20.54 -12.79
C GLY A 725 6.64 21.47 -12.56
N TRP A 726 5.96 21.34 -11.42
CA TRP A 726 4.98 22.30 -10.94
C TRP A 726 5.60 23.24 -9.91
N ASP A 727 5.35 24.55 -10.09
CA ASP A 727 5.86 25.58 -9.17
C ASP A 727 5.03 25.65 -7.87
N LYS A 728 3.82 25.08 -7.89
CA LYS A 728 2.89 24.99 -6.75
C LYS A 728 2.14 23.67 -6.76
N GLU A 729 1.33 23.45 -5.70
CA GLU A 729 0.53 22.25 -5.50
C GLU A 729 -0.29 21.85 -6.74
N VAL A 730 -0.33 20.55 -7.03
CA VAL A 730 -1.14 19.98 -8.10
C VAL A 730 -2.53 19.67 -7.53
N THR A 731 -3.47 20.59 -7.77
CA THR A 731 -4.80 20.61 -7.14
C THR A 731 -5.77 19.59 -7.69
N GLY A 732 -5.62 19.22 -8.96
CA GLY A 732 -6.49 18.25 -9.63
C GLY A 732 -5.73 17.37 -10.60
N ILE A 733 -6.22 16.14 -10.78
CA ILE A 733 -5.67 15.15 -11.70
C ILE A 733 -6.77 14.26 -12.27
N ARG A 734 -6.74 13.99 -13.58
CA ARG A 734 -7.65 13.05 -14.26
C ARG A 734 -6.96 12.39 -15.44
N TYR A 735 -7.10 11.08 -15.59
CA TYR A 735 -6.81 10.39 -16.83
C TYR A 735 -7.85 10.75 -17.89
N LEU A 736 -7.41 10.93 -19.14
CA LEU A 736 -8.27 11.32 -20.26
C LEU A 736 -8.74 10.09 -21.05
N GLY A 737 -10.01 9.74 -20.88
CA GLY A 737 -10.63 8.67 -21.68
C GLY A 737 -9.83 7.35 -21.62
N ALA A 738 -9.50 6.82 -22.82
CA ALA A 738 -8.67 5.63 -22.98
C ALA A 738 -7.19 5.96 -23.28
N ALA A 739 -6.86 7.22 -23.45
CA ALA A 739 -5.50 7.63 -23.79
C ALA A 739 -4.55 7.51 -22.60
N ASP A 740 -3.27 7.34 -22.86
CA ASP A 740 -2.24 7.47 -21.84
C ASP A 740 -1.87 8.93 -21.61
N GLN A 741 -2.89 9.72 -21.29
CA GLN A 741 -2.77 11.15 -21.00
C GLN A 741 -3.43 11.47 -19.68
N ILE A 742 -2.80 12.32 -18.92
CA ILE A 742 -3.26 12.82 -17.62
C ILE A 742 -3.37 14.33 -17.70
N ALA A 743 -4.56 14.86 -17.42
CA ALA A 743 -4.76 16.28 -17.23
C ALA A 743 -4.47 16.63 -15.76
N THR A 744 -3.75 17.75 -15.54
CA THR A 744 -3.43 18.27 -14.22
C THR A 744 -3.73 19.76 -14.15
N SER A 745 -4.35 20.19 -13.05
CA SER A 745 -4.47 21.61 -12.67
C SER A 745 -3.53 21.89 -11.50
N ALA A 746 -2.99 23.09 -11.44
CA ALA A 746 -2.09 23.46 -10.37
C ALA A 746 -2.23 24.94 -9.93
N GLY A 747 -1.75 25.22 -8.73
CA GLY A 747 -1.70 26.55 -8.16
C GLY A 747 -0.77 27.52 -8.89
N ASP A 748 0.02 27.05 -9.83
CA ASP A 748 0.85 27.85 -10.72
C ASP A 748 0.09 28.42 -11.94
N ASN A 749 -1.25 28.37 -11.92
CA ASN A 749 -2.16 28.84 -12.94
C ASN A 749 -2.11 28.05 -14.26
N LYS A 750 -1.48 26.90 -14.28
CA LYS A 750 -1.26 26.12 -15.51
C LYS A 750 -2.06 24.83 -15.47
N LEU A 751 -2.70 24.52 -16.59
CA LEU A 751 -3.25 23.21 -16.88
C LEU A 751 -2.32 22.49 -17.84
N ARG A 752 -1.89 21.28 -17.49
CA ARG A 752 -0.94 20.50 -18.29
C ARG A 752 -1.51 19.14 -18.63
N LEU A 753 -1.16 18.66 -19.82
CA LEU A 753 -1.31 17.27 -20.22
C LEU A 753 0.04 16.58 -20.14
N ILE A 754 0.10 15.47 -19.46
CA ILE A 754 1.30 14.64 -19.32
C ILE A 754 0.99 13.20 -19.66
N THR A 755 2.01 12.36 -19.89
CA THR A 755 1.88 10.90 -20.04
C THR A 755 2.18 10.20 -18.71
N SER A 756 1.85 8.91 -18.61
CA SER A 756 2.18 8.08 -17.43
C SER A 756 3.69 7.98 -17.16
N ASP A 757 4.55 8.17 -18.15
CA ASP A 757 6.02 8.22 -18.01
C ASP A 757 6.55 9.62 -17.75
N GLY A 758 5.68 10.62 -17.64
CA GLY A 758 6.04 11.97 -17.27
C GLY A 758 6.49 12.85 -18.44
N GLY A 759 6.25 12.42 -19.69
CA GLY A 759 6.40 13.29 -20.83
C GLY A 759 5.35 14.40 -20.81
N GLU A 760 5.74 15.66 -20.90
CA GLU A 760 4.79 16.76 -21.11
C GLU A 760 4.29 16.73 -22.55
N VAL A 761 3.00 16.53 -22.72
CA VAL A 761 2.36 16.48 -24.05
C VAL A 761 2.00 17.90 -24.48
N LYS A 762 1.40 18.69 -23.56
CA LYS A 762 0.85 20.01 -23.89
C LYS A 762 0.55 20.83 -22.63
N GLN A 763 0.73 22.15 -22.74
CA GLN A 763 0.17 23.10 -21.79
C GLN A 763 -1.06 23.76 -22.42
N LEU A 764 -2.17 23.83 -21.69
CA LEU A 764 -3.41 24.49 -22.14
C LEU A 764 -3.38 25.94 -21.66
N PRO A 765 -3.49 26.91 -22.61
CA PRO A 765 -3.41 28.34 -22.29
C PRO A 765 -4.72 28.89 -21.72
N GLY A 766 -4.70 30.12 -21.23
CA GLY A 766 -5.89 30.91 -20.89
C GLY A 766 -6.08 31.19 -19.41
N SER A 767 -5.66 30.30 -18.50
CA SER A 767 -5.80 30.56 -17.07
C SER A 767 -4.76 31.59 -16.59
N THR A 768 -5.25 32.59 -15.85
CA THR A 768 -4.42 33.64 -15.23
C THR A 768 -4.48 33.60 -13.70
N ALA A 769 -5.32 32.74 -13.13
CA ALA A 769 -5.54 32.60 -11.71
C ALA A 769 -5.26 31.17 -11.25
N PHE A 770 -5.05 31.00 -9.95
CA PHE A 770 -4.87 29.71 -9.29
C PHE A 770 -6.00 28.73 -9.64
N LEU A 771 -5.67 27.60 -10.24
CA LEU A 771 -6.65 26.55 -10.57
C LEU A 771 -6.93 25.70 -9.33
N GLN A 772 -8.17 25.73 -8.84
CA GLN A 772 -8.61 25.00 -7.64
C GLN A 772 -9.11 23.59 -7.95
N SER A 773 -9.72 23.42 -9.13
CA SER A 773 -10.42 22.17 -9.46
C SER A 773 -10.35 21.83 -10.94
N LEU A 774 -10.49 20.53 -11.25
CA LEU A 774 -10.37 19.96 -12.59
C LEU A 774 -11.45 18.90 -12.81
N ALA A 775 -12.07 18.89 -13.98
CA ALA A 775 -12.97 17.83 -14.42
C ALA A 775 -12.77 17.50 -15.90
N THR A 776 -13.09 16.27 -16.29
CA THR A 776 -13.08 15.80 -17.69
C THR A 776 -14.30 14.94 -17.95
N ASN A 777 -14.80 14.96 -19.17
CA ASN A 777 -15.84 14.05 -19.58
C ASN A 777 -15.28 12.63 -19.83
N ARG A 778 -16.18 11.65 -20.08
CA ARG A 778 -15.77 10.25 -20.27
C ARG A 778 -14.90 10.02 -21.50
N ALA A 779 -15.13 10.76 -22.57
CA ALA A 779 -14.32 10.68 -23.80
C ALA A 779 -12.91 11.23 -23.60
N GLY A 780 -12.75 12.16 -22.65
CA GLY A 780 -11.47 12.84 -22.40
C GLY A 780 -11.15 13.91 -23.45
N ASP A 781 -12.16 14.39 -24.17
CA ASP A 781 -12.03 15.44 -25.18
C ASP A 781 -12.36 16.84 -24.65
N ILE A 782 -13.01 16.93 -23.47
CA ILE A 782 -13.34 18.18 -22.77
C ILE A 782 -12.63 18.20 -21.42
N ILE A 783 -11.97 19.31 -21.12
CA ILE A 783 -11.41 19.61 -19.81
C ILE A 783 -12.05 20.88 -19.28
N LEU A 784 -12.47 20.85 -18.03
CA LEU A 784 -12.94 22.01 -17.28
C LEU A 784 -11.97 22.33 -16.15
N GLY A 785 -11.68 23.60 -15.95
CA GLY A 785 -10.91 24.14 -14.83
C GLY A 785 -11.69 25.22 -14.09
N GLY A 786 -11.75 25.11 -12.76
CA GLY A 786 -12.30 26.13 -11.88
C GLY A 786 -11.18 26.92 -11.22
N ASP A 787 -11.22 28.24 -11.33
CA ASP A 787 -10.16 29.09 -10.82
C ASP A 787 -10.55 29.87 -9.53
N GLN A 788 -9.56 30.53 -8.93
CA GLN A 788 -9.74 31.30 -7.71
C GLN A 788 -10.60 32.55 -7.91
N ASP A 789 -10.68 33.09 -9.14
CA ASP A 789 -11.46 34.27 -9.47
C ASP A 789 -12.93 33.93 -9.77
N GLY A 790 -13.30 32.66 -9.71
CA GLY A 790 -14.66 32.16 -9.92
C GLY A 790 -15.00 31.87 -11.37
N ASN A 791 -14.03 31.82 -12.27
CA ASN A 791 -14.29 31.44 -13.66
C ASN A 791 -14.27 29.92 -13.79
N VAL A 792 -15.16 29.42 -14.65
CA VAL A 792 -15.08 28.06 -15.18
C VAL A 792 -14.63 28.16 -16.62
N ARG A 793 -13.51 27.50 -16.93
CA ARG A 793 -12.92 27.49 -18.27
C ARG A 793 -13.07 26.12 -18.90
N GLU A 794 -13.39 26.11 -20.17
CA GLU A 794 -13.52 24.88 -20.98
C GLU A 794 -12.43 24.84 -22.05
N TRP A 795 -11.76 23.70 -22.17
CA TRP A 795 -10.79 23.45 -23.24
C TRP A 795 -11.17 22.21 -24.04
N ASP A 796 -10.95 22.30 -25.34
CA ASP A 796 -10.95 21.17 -26.25
C ASP A 796 -9.55 20.53 -26.26
N VAL A 797 -9.46 19.27 -25.94
CA VAL A 797 -8.18 18.54 -25.77
C VAL A 797 -7.45 18.38 -27.11
N ALA A 798 -8.17 18.09 -28.19
CA ALA A 798 -7.57 17.83 -29.50
C ALA A 798 -6.86 19.08 -30.04
N THR A 799 -7.52 20.24 -29.96
CA THR A 799 -6.98 21.52 -30.45
C THR A 799 -6.14 22.25 -29.40
N ALA A 800 -6.25 21.89 -28.11
CA ALA A 800 -5.69 22.60 -26.96
C ALA A 800 -6.10 24.07 -26.85
N LYS A 801 -7.28 24.40 -27.31
CA LYS A 801 -7.82 25.77 -27.27
C LYS A 801 -8.83 25.89 -26.14
N GLU A 802 -8.85 27.06 -25.52
CA GLU A 802 -9.95 27.48 -24.67
C GLU A 802 -11.18 27.71 -25.57
N VAL A 803 -12.28 27.02 -25.25
CA VAL A 803 -13.53 27.03 -26.01
C VAL A 803 -14.51 28.02 -25.40
N ALA A 804 -14.58 28.08 -24.06
CA ALA A 804 -15.51 28.95 -23.35
C ALA A 804 -14.97 29.35 -21.97
N VAL A 805 -15.44 30.49 -21.49
CA VAL A 805 -15.24 30.98 -20.12
C VAL A 805 -16.58 31.38 -19.54
N PHE A 806 -17.04 30.63 -18.56
CA PHE A 806 -18.26 30.92 -17.82
C PHE A 806 -17.88 31.77 -16.60
N LYS A 807 -18.33 33.03 -16.63
CA LYS A 807 -18.08 33.98 -15.53
C LYS A 807 -19.14 33.81 -14.43
N PRO A 808 -18.88 34.30 -13.23
CA PRO A 808 -19.78 34.21 -12.08
C PRO A 808 -21.14 34.82 -12.33
#